data_ab22f7d9c5450e20d90c9e5ba53bc4d5
#
_entry.id   ab22f7d9c5450e20d90c9e5ba53bc4d5
#
_cell.length_a   1.000
_cell.length_b   1.000
_cell.length_c   1.000
_cell.angle_alpha   90.00
_cell.angle_beta   90.00
_cell.angle_gamma   90.00
#
_symmetry.space_group_name_H-M   'P 1'
#
loop_
_entity.id
_entity.type
_entity.pdbx_description
1 polymer ?
#
loop_
_entity_poly.entity_id
_entity_poly.type
_entity_poly.pdbx_seq_one_letter_code
_entity_poly.pdbx_strand_id
1 'polypeptide(L)'
;AAAAAAQTMAEADPGVAAEMAAAMMEAAPEAAAGIAAGVAAGAPDAAAEIAVSMAEANPEAAAAVAGGMASAANGAAGDIIAAMAEANPEGIDAIASGVAQLAPAAAGDAMEAVIESNPEVAIAAATAMASANPAAAQEAAAAIIESDPAAAAETAAAMAEAAPQAAGLIAAGAAEVSPELAAEVAGSMAEANPATAAAIATTIARAAPELAGDIAADMAILNPDAMGNVAANIAATVAAADPDLAAEIAGDMATINPAAAGAIAAGVAAQAPEAAAEAAAALIEASPDAAGAIAAGVAAQAPEAAADAATALVEANPAAAADIVGGMASANPDAVADVAGAMMDAAPEAAAAMAGAVAEAAPEMAGDMAIAIAESNPELAVEAATAMAEANPAAAQMAAEGMMEAAPELAAEAANAMAAAAPEAAADIAGGMAMANPDAAAEIAGAMVEANPEMAGDIATGVAMSAPAAMENVASTLIEANPEATATMAAVLAETAPGAADNMMNTVAEINPEAALAVAGAMAEANPMAAEGTAGAIADTLPDLAADAAGAMAAANPDVAGEIAAGMAAANPEIAGDVAGAMMDAAPEAAQGIAQGIASAAPDQAADVAGAMAEANPEFAGDIAGGMAAGDPGQAADIATAMAAANPDAAGEI
;
A
#
# COMPACT_ATOMS: atom_id res chain seq x y z
N ALA A 1 -2.69 -63.58 -21.87
CA ALA A 1 -3.07 -64.94 -22.33
C ALA A 1 -4.45 -64.88 -22.99
N ALA A 2 -5.46 -64.32 -22.33
CA ALA A 2 -6.83 -64.24 -22.88
C ALA A 2 -6.89 -63.44 -24.20
N ALA A 3 -6.25 -62.30 -24.27
CA ALA A 3 -6.16 -61.47 -25.48
C ALA A 3 -5.51 -62.21 -26.66
N ALA A 4 -4.39 -62.92 -26.43
CA ALA A 4 -3.71 -63.66 -27.46
C ALA A 4 -4.54 -64.85 -27.95
N ALA A 5 -5.30 -65.50 -27.06
CA ALA A 5 -6.23 -66.54 -27.44
C ALA A 5 -7.39 -65.97 -28.26
N ALA A 6 -7.95 -64.84 -27.85
CA ALA A 6 -9.01 -64.15 -28.57
C ALA A 6 -8.56 -63.71 -29.98
N GLN A 7 -7.35 -63.18 -30.10
CA GLN A 7 -6.78 -62.85 -31.40
C GLN A 7 -6.65 -64.05 -32.34
N THR A 8 -6.04 -65.10 -31.82
CA THR A 8 -5.86 -66.31 -32.65
C THR A 8 -7.18 -66.89 -33.11
N MET A 9 -8.23 -66.84 -32.29
CA MET A 9 -9.55 -67.26 -32.62
C MET A 9 -10.21 -66.38 -33.68
N ALA A 10 -10.09 -65.07 -33.55
CA ALA A 10 -10.63 -64.14 -34.52
C ALA A 10 -9.93 -64.20 -35.89
N GLU A 11 -8.62 -64.45 -35.90
CA GLU A 11 -7.85 -64.69 -37.12
C GLU A 11 -8.31 -66.02 -37.82
N ALA A 12 -8.72 -67.03 -37.03
CA ALA A 12 -9.12 -68.31 -37.58
C ALA A 12 -10.57 -68.34 -38.12
N ASP A 13 -11.49 -67.72 -37.38
CA ASP A 13 -12.93 -67.68 -37.77
C ASP A 13 -13.61 -66.48 -37.07
N PRO A 14 -13.70 -65.30 -37.72
CA PRO A 14 -14.37 -64.12 -37.17
C PRO A 14 -15.86 -64.41 -36.80
N GLY A 15 -16.56 -65.25 -37.49
CA GLY A 15 -17.97 -65.53 -37.22
C GLY A 15 -18.22 -66.26 -35.89
N VAL A 16 -17.24 -67.03 -35.40
CA VAL A 16 -17.29 -67.69 -34.09
C VAL A 16 -16.61 -66.88 -32.99
N ALA A 17 -15.80 -65.95 -33.38
CA ALA A 17 -15.01 -65.14 -32.41
C ALA A 17 -15.86 -64.38 -31.38
N ALA A 18 -17.02 -63.86 -31.80
CA ALA A 18 -17.95 -63.14 -30.95
C ALA A 18 -18.50 -64.02 -29.80
N GLU A 19 -19.02 -65.25 -30.16
CA GLU A 19 -19.58 -66.20 -29.18
C GLU A 19 -18.50 -66.65 -28.19
N MET A 20 -17.29 -66.91 -28.70
CA MET A 20 -16.18 -67.37 -27.87
C MET A 20 -15.62 -66.26 -26.97
N ALA A 21 -15.49 -65.02 -27.47
CA ALA A 21 -15.09 -63.92 -26.73
C ALA A 21 -16.07 -63.53 -25.60
N ALA A 22 -17.38 -63.58 -25.90
CA ALA A 22 -18.44 -63.40 -24.91
C ALA A 22 -18.37 -64.48 -23.79
N ALA A 23 -18.17 -65.76 -24.13
CA ALA A 23 -17.96 -66.79 -23.12
C ALA A 23 -16.67 -66.60 -22.29
N MET A 24 -15.60 -66.12 -22.92
CA MET A 24 -14.36 -65.78 -22.21
C MET A 24 -14.54 -64.62 -21.27
N MET A 25 -15.30 -63.57 -21.62
CA MET A 25 -15.63 -62.46 -20.77
C MET A 25 -16.52 -62.81 -19.58
N GLU A 26 -17.49 -63.75 -19.81
CA GLU A 26 -18.30 -64.26 -18.70
C GLU A 26 -17.45 -65.05 -17.69
N ALA A 27 -16.43 -65.77 -18.18
CA ALA A 27 -15.51 -66.52 -17.34
C ALA A 27 -14.43 -65.63 -16.65
N ALA A 28 -14.04 -64.48 -17.25
CA ALA A 28 -13.03 -63.61 -16.78
C ALA A 28 -13.38 -62.09 -17.09
N PRO A 29 -14.34 -61.52 -16.37
CA PRO A 29 -14.82 -60.15 -16.64
C PRO A 29 -13.72 -59.09 -16.57
N GLU A 30 -12.72 -59.27 -15.70
CA GLU A 30 -11.57 -58.38 -15.56
C GLU A 30 -10.63 -58.36 -16.78
N ALA A 31 -10.76 -59.39 -17.68
CA ALA A 31 -10.00 -59.47 -18.92
C ALA A 31 -10.76 -58.95 -20.14
N ALA A 32 -11.98 -58.44 -19.97
CA ALA A 32 -12.89 -58.06 -21.07
C ALA A 32 -12.25 -57.14 -22.11
N ALA A 33 -11.59 -56.03 -21.67
CA ALA A 33 -10.91 -55.12 -22.57
C ALA A 33 -9.77 -55.81 -23.36
N GLY A 34 -9.01 -56.68 -22.70
CA GLY A 34 -7.93 -57.41 -23.36
C GLY A 34 -8.45 -58.47 -24.34
N ILE A 35 -9.57 -59.13 -24.03
CA ILE A 35 -10.24 -60.08 -24.94
C ILE A 35 -10.75 -59.33 -26.17
N ALA A 36 -11.43 -58.20 -25.96
CA ALA A 36 -11.94 -57.36 -27.03
C ALA A 36 -10.82 -56.82 -27.93
N ALA A 37 -9.73 -56.31 -27.33
CA ALA A 37 -8.54 -55.89 -28.07
C ALA A 37 -7.93 -57.03 -28.90
N GLY A 38 -7.89 -58.24 -28.36
CA GLY A 38 -7.42 -59.42 -29.09
C GLY A 38 -8.29 -59.77 -30.32
N VAL A 39 -9.60 -59.69 -30.14
CA VAL A 39 -10.55 -59.92 -31.25
C VAL A 39 -10.38 -58.88 -32.36
N ALA A 40 -10.30 -57.57 -31.99
CA ALA A 40 -10.14 -56.52 -32.96
C ALA A 40 -8.80 -56.60 -33.71
N ALA A 41 -7.72 -56.98 -33.02
CA ALA A 41 -6.43 -57.23 -33.65
C ALA A 41 -6.43 -58.43 -34.62
N GLY A 42 -7.23 -59.45 -34.35
CA GLY A 42 -7.33 -60.67 -35.18
C GLY A 42 -8.29 -60.55 -36.37
N ALA A 43 -9.34 -59.74 -36.23
CA ALA A 43 -10.35 -59.53 -37.25
C ALA A 43 -10.81 -58.07 -37.34
N PRO A 44 -9.96 -57.16 -37.76
CA PRO A 44 -10.28 -55.71 -37.78
C PRO A 44 -11.47 -55.34 -38.65
N ASP A 45 -11.63 -56.02 -39.78
CA ASP A 45 -12.74 -55.79 -40.74
C ASP A 45 -14.11 -56.23 -40.18
N ALA A 46 -14.15 -57.12 -39.19
CA ALA A 46 -15.36 -57.60 -38.53
C ALA A 46 -15.53 -57.05 -37.12
N ALA A 47 -14.65 -56.16 -36.70
CA ALA A 47 -14.56 -55.66 -35.30
C ALA A 47 -15.88 -55.02 -34.83
N ALA A 48 -16.54 -54.23 -35.68
CA ALA A 48 -17.80 -53.57 -35.33
C ALA A 48 -18.94 -54.57 -35.07
N GLU A 49 -19.14 -55.57 -35.97
CA GLU A 49 -20.17 -56.58 -35.79
C GLU A 49 -19.90 -57.44 -34.54
N ILE A 50 -18.65 -57.77 -34.31
CA ILE A 50 -18.26 -58.57 -33.16
C ILE A 50 -18.43 -57.75 -31.86
N ALA A 51 -18.12 -56.46 -31.87
CA ALA A 51 -18.31 -55.55 -30.72
C ALA A 51 -19.78 -55.52 -30.27
N VAL A 52 -20.69 -55.32 -31.20
CA VAL A 52 -22.13 -55.36 -30.93
C VAL A 52 -22.54 -56.73 -30.32
N SER A 53 -22.15 -57.83 -30.92
CA SER A 53 -22.50 -59.18 -30.43
C SER A 53 -21.93 -59.43 -29.02
N MET A 54 -20.70 -58.95 -28.72
CA MET A 54 -20.09 -59.11 -27.42
C MET A 54 -20.78 -58.21 -26.35
N ALA A 55 -21.17 -56.97 -26.71
CA ALA A 55 -21.89 -56.06 -25.83
C ALA A 55 -23.35 -56.54 -25.57
N GLU A 56 -24.04 -57.09 -26.57
CA GLU A 56 -25.35 -57.68 -26.38
C GLU A 56 -25.31 -58.88 -25.44
N ALA A 57 -24.29 -59.76 -25.59
CA ALA A 57 -24.08 -60.87 -24.70
C ALA A 57 -23.73 -60.51 -23.27
N ASN A 58 -23.00 -59.43 -23.10
CA ASN A 58 -22.59 -58.89 -21.77
C ASN A 58 -22.67 -57.37 -21.74
N PRO A 59 -23.84 -56.78 -21.48
CA PRO A 59 -24.02 -55.35 -21.45
C PRO A 59 -23.16 -54.61 -20.40
N GLU A 60 -22.82 -55.25 -19.28
CA GLU A 60 -21.97 -54.68 -18.24
C GLU A 60 -20.51 -54.52 -18.71
N ALA A 61 -20.08 -55.25 -19.74
CA ALA A 61 -18.76 -55.16 -20.34
C ALA A 61 -18.70 -54.20 -21.55
N ALA A 62 -19.78 -53.51 -21.92
CA ALA A 62 -19.84 -52.70 -23.14
C ALA A 62 -18.71 -51.63 -23.18
N ALA A 63 -18.41 -50.95 -22.06
CA ALA A 63 -17.29 -50.03 -21.96
C ALA A 63 -15.93 -50.68 -22.25
N ALA A 64 -15.68 -51.84 -21.65
CA ALA A 64 -14.45 -52.60 -21.85
C ALA A 64 -14.30 -53.13 -23.26
N VAL A 65 -15.43 -53.55 -23.88
CA VAL A 65 -15.46 -54.01 -25.27
C VAL A 65 -15.17 -52.88 -26.23
N ALA A 66 -15.89 -51.76 -26.13
CA ALA A 66 -15.69 -50.59 -26.98
C ALA A 66 -14.25 -50.04 -26.89
N GLY A 67 -13.79 -49.76 -25.69
CA GLY A 67 -12.44 -49.21 -25.45
C GLY A 67 -11.32 -50.21 -25.82
N GLY A 68 -11.50 -51.50 -25.51
CA GLY A 68 -10.54 -52.56 -25.86
C GLY A 68 -10.41 -52.73 -27.37
N MET A 69 -11.51 -52.77 -28.09
CA MET A 69 -11.51 -52.88 -29.55
C MET A 69 -10.96 -51.62 -30.23
N ALA A 70 -11.39 -50.41 -29.81
CA ALA A 70 -10.90 -49.16 -30.34
C ALA A 70 -9.38 -48.98 -30.12
N SER A 71 -8.85 -49.42 -28.97
CA SER A 71 -7.41 -49.38 -28.70
C SER A 71 -6.55 -50.27 -29.59
N ALA A 72 -7.11 -51.39 -30.08
CA ALA A 72 -6.40 -52.35 -30.91
C ALA A 72 -6.60 -52.09 -32.41
N ALA A 73 -7.76 -51.55 -32.80
CA ALA A 73 -8.12 -51.22 -34.16
C ALA A 73 -8.49 -49.74 -34.29
N ASN A 74 -7.51 -48.85 -34.06
CA ASN A 74 -7.72 -47.40 -33.98
C ASN A 74 -8.43 -46.85 -35.24
N GLY A 75 -8.06 -47.34 -36.43
CA GLY A 75 -8.69 -46.93 -37.69
C GLY A 75 -10.12 -47.43 -37.90
N ALA A 76 -10.64 -48.31 -37.02
CA ALA A 76 -12.03 -48.80 -37.04
C ALA A 76 -12.82 -48.37 -35.80
N ALA A 77 -12.22 -47.45 -34.97
CA ALA A 77 -12.86 -47.06 -33.71
C ALA A 77 -14.22 -46.38 -33.94
N GLY A 78 -14.31 -45.52 -34.96
CA GLY A 78 -15.56 -44.89 -35.38
C GLY A 78 -16.65 -45.93 -35.74
N ASP A 79 -16.35 -46.90 -36.62
CA ASP A 79 -17.28 -47.91 -37.03
C ASP A 79 -17.75 -48.78 -35.83
N ILE A 80 -16.84 -49.10 -34.94
CA ILE A 80 -17.14 -49.89 -33.73
C ILE A 80 -18.14 -49.16 -32.84
N ILE A 81 -17.90 -47.87 -32.54
CA ILE A 81 -18.76 -47.08 -31.66
C ILE A 81 -20.11 -46.81 -32.32
N ALA A 82 -20.12 -46.44 -33.60
CA ALA A 82 -21.35 -46.21 -34.35
C ALA A 82 -22.26 -47.44 -34.32
N ALA A 83 -21.71 -48.62 -34.63
CA ALA A 83 -22.47 -49.88 -34.60
C ALA A 83 -22.98 -50.22 -33.19
N MET A 84 -22.15 -50.00 -32.16
CA MET A 84 -22.56 -50.24 -30.76
C MET A 84 -23.61 -49.21 -30.28
N ALA A 85 -23.50 -47.94 -30.68
CA ALA A 85 -24.46 -46.89 -30.36
C ALA A 85 -25.81 -47.09 -31.06
N GLU A 86 -25.79 -47.56 -32.31
CA GLU A 86 -27.00 -47.91 -33.04
C GLU A 86 -27.73 -49.14 -32.42
N ALA A 87 -26.96 -50.15 -32.00
CA ALA A 87 -27.50 -51.33 -31.34
C ALA A 87 -27.99 -51.09 -29.91
N ASN A 88 -27.30 -50.18 -29.16
CA ASN A 88 -27.64 -49.89 -27.78
C ASN A 88 -27.51 -48.39 -27.49
N PRO A 89 -28.46 -47.56 -27.92
CA PRO A 89 -28.42 -46.11 -27.65
C PRO A 89 -28.45 -45.75 -26.16
N GLU A 90 -29.11 -46.53 -25.32
CA GLU A 90 -29.17 -46.32 -23.87
C GLU A 90 -27.82 -46.59 -23.16
N GLY A 91 -26.93 -47.35 -23.79
CA GLY A 91 -25.61 -47.70 -23.27
C GLY A 91 -24.49 -46.77 -23.75
N ILE A 92 -24.81 -45.65 -24.44
CA ILE A 92 -23.81 -44.79 -25.08
C ILE A 92 -22.82 -44.22 -24.09
N ASP A 93 -23.25 -43.86 -22.88
CA ASP A 93 -22.37 -43.30 -21.84
C ASP A 93 -21.24 -44.27 -21.47
N ALA A 94 -21.59 -45.54 -21.30
CA ALA A 94 -20.61 -46.60 -20.99
C ALA A 94 -19.66 -46.84 -22.17
N ILE A 95 -20.22 -46.95 -23.40
CA ILE A 95 -19.48 -47.17 -24.63
C ILE A 95 -18.46 -46.05 -24.86
N ALA A 96 -18.91 -44.79 -24.83
CA ALA A 96 -18.08 -43.60 -25.02
C ALA A 96 -17.02 -43.45 -23.93
N SER A 97 -17.38 -43.65 -22.66
CA SER A 97 -16.43 -43.65 -21.54
C SER A 97 -15.34 -44.73 -21.72
N GLY A 98 -15.69 -45.90 -22.21
CA GLY A 98 -14.74 -47.00 -22.46
C GLY A 98 -13.68 -46.60 -23.48
N VAL A 99 -14.10 -45.99 -24.59
CA VAL A 99 -13.17 -45.48 -25.61
C VAL A 99 -12.29 -44.38 -25.08
N ALA A 100 -12.87 -43.37 -24.40
CA ALA A 100 -12.12 -42.27 -23.81
C ALA A 100 -11.03 -42.73 -22.82
N GLN A 101 -11.31 -43.79 -22.05
CA GLN A 101 -10.36 -44.35 -21.08
C GLN A 101 -9.25 -45.19 -21.72
N LEU A 102 -9.56 -46.00 -22.69
CA LEU A 102 -8.65 -47.01 -23.24
C LEU A 102 -8.04 -46.63 -24.60
N ALA A 103 -8.71 -45.77 -25.36
CA ALA A 103 -8.29 -45.28 -26.67
C ALA A 103 -8.57 -43.79 -26.86
N PRO A 104 -8.03 -42.90 -26.01
CA PRO A 104 -8.35 -41.44 -26.05
C PRO A 104 -8.05 -40.80 -27.41
N ALA A 105 -7.03 -41.23 -28.11
CA ALA A 105 -6.68 -40.74 -29.44
C ALA A 105 -7.70 -41.09 -30.52
N ALA A 106 -8.60 -42.03 -30.25
CA ALA A 106 -9.68 -42.41 -31.16
C ALA A 106 -11.00 -41.71 -30.82
N ALA A 107 -11.01 -40.80 -29.85
CA ALA A 107 -12.25 -40.17 -29.40
C ALA A 107 -12.85 -39.23 -30.47
N GLY A 108 -12.02 -38.57 -31.27
CA GLY A 108 -12.45 -37.76 -32.42
C GLY A 108 -13.19 -38.60 -33.47
N ASP A 109 -12.52 -39.65 -34.02
CA ASP A 109 -13.10 -40.55 -35.01
C ASP A 109 -14.39 -41.20 -34.48
N ALA A 110 -14.39 -41.58 -33.21
CA ALA A 110 -15.55 -42.16 -32.54
C ALA A 110 -16.71 -41.16 -32.44
N MET A 111 -16.43 -39.90 -32.15
CA MET A 111 -17.46 -38.86 -32.03
C MET A 111 -18.05 -38.51 -33.39
N GLU A 112 -17.21 -38.35 -34.41
CA GLU A 112 -17.64 -38.13 -35.80
C GLU A 112 -18.61 -39.23 -36.24
N ALA A 113 -18.25 -40.47 -36.03
CA ALA A 113 -19.09 -41.63 -36.41
C ALA A 113 -20.43 -41.69 -35.63
N VAL A 114 -20.43 -41.27 -34.35
CA VAL A 114 -21.68 -41.15 -33.57
C VAL A 114 -22.58 -40.05 -34.13
N ILE A 115 -22.02 -38.88 -34.47
CA ILE A 115 -22.78 -37.76 -35.04
C ILE A 115 -23.43 -38.19 -36.38
N GLU A 116 -22.67 -38.86 -37.24
CA GLU A 116 -23.16 -39.33 -38.54
C GLU A 116 -24.26 -40.41 -38.42
N SER A 117 -24.06 -41.35 -37.48
CA SER A 117 -24.97 -42.50 -37.38
C SER A 117 -26.17 -42.29 -36.45
N ASN A 118 -25.97 -41.59 -35.33
CA ASN A 118 -26.98 -41.37 -34.30
C ASN A 118 -26.82 -40.02 -33.58
N PRO A 119 -27.13 -38.88 -34.23
CA PRO A 119 -26.93 -37.56 -33.67
C PRO A 119 -27.71 -37.30 -32.36
N GLU A 120 -28.80 -38.06 -32.11
CA GLU A 120 -29.61 -37.88 -30.88
C GLU A 120 -28.84 -38.25 -29.60
N VAL A 121 -27.80 -39.07 -29.69
CA VAL A 121 -26.97 -39.47 -28.54
C VAL A 121 -25.60 -38.80 -28.51
N ALA A 122 -25.33 -37.89 -29.44
CA ALA A 122 -24.02 -37.25 -29.57
C ALA A 122 -23.61 -36.46 -28.31
N ILE A 123 -24.53 -35.66 -27.72
CA ILE A 123 -24.27 -34.90 -26.48
C ILE A 123 -23.93 -35.82 -25.31
N ALA A 124 -24.69 -36.92 -25.16
CA ALA A 124 -24.44 -37.90 -24.11
C ALA A 124 -23.07 -38.59 -24.29
N ALA A 125 -22.74 -38.99 -25.52
CA ALA A 125 -21.45 -39.58 -25.84
C ALA A 125 -20.28 -38.62 -25.54
N ALA A 126 -20.35 -37.36 -25.99
CA ALA A 126 -19.34 -36.34 -25.75
C ALA A 126 -19.15 -36.05 -24.25
N THR A 127 -20.25 -35.93 -23.54
CA THR A 127 -20.27 -35.69 -22.09
C THR A 127 -19.62 -36.85 -21.32
N ALA A 128 -19.93 -38.07 -21.70
CA ALA A 128 -19.34 -39.29 -21.14
C ALA A 128 -17.83 -39.39 -21.43
N MET A 129 -17.39 -39.03 -22.65
CA MET A 129 -15.97 -38.97 -23.02
C MET A 129 -15.23 -37.94 -22.20
N ALA A 130 -15.77 -36.72 -22.06
CA ALA A 130 -15.16 -35.65 -21.30
C ALA A 130 -15.00 -36.00 -19.80
N SER A 131 -16.03 -36.61 -19.23
CA SER A 131 -16.00 -37.05 -17.83
C SER A 131 -14.99 -38.17 -17.59
N ALA A 132 -14.79 -39.04 -18.58
CA ALA A 132 -13.93 -40.22 -18.49
C ALA A 132 -12.44 -39.87 -18.65
N ASN A 133 -12.11 -38.95 -19.59
CA ASN A 133 -10.73 -38.56 -19.90
C ASN A 133 -10.63 -37.15 -20.52
N PRO A 134 -9.96 -36.21 -19.86
CA PRO A 134 -9.79 -34.83 -20.40
C PRO A 134 -9.12 -34.77 -21.78
N ALA A 135 -8.19 -35.66 -22.11
CA ALA A 135 -7.57 -35.68 -23.44
C ALA A 135 -8.56 -36.12 -24.52
N ALA A 136 -9.45 -37.08 -24.23
CA ALA A 136 -10.52 -37.46 -25.12
C ALA A 136 -11.56 -36.35 -25.33
N ALA A 137 -11.72 -35.46 -24.33
CA ALA A 137 -12.62 -34.30 -24.43
C ALA A 137 -12.19 -33.33 -25.52
N GLN A 138 -10.88 -33.06 -25.66
CA GLN A 138 -10.34 -32.19 -26.71
C GLN A 138 -10.64 -32.75 -28.10
N GLU A 139 -10.30 -34.00 -28.32
CA GLU A 139 -10.53 -34.69 -29.60
C GLU A 139 -12.04 -34.78 -29.96
N ALA A 140 -12.88 -35.07 -28.96
CA ALA A 140 -14.34 -35.12 -29.15
C ALA A 140 -14.90 -33.71 -29.48
N ALA A 141 -14.43 -32.67 -28.81
CA ALA A 141 -14.85 -31.29 -29.09
C ALA A 141 -14.45 -30.85 -30.51
N ALA A 142 -13.23 -31.14 -30.93
CA ALA A 142 -12.75 -30.88 -32.28
C ALA A 142 -13.66 -31.57 -33.33
N ALA A 143 -13.93 -32.84 -33.15
CA ALA A 143 -14.79 -33.61 -34.07
C ALA A 143 -16.24 -33.08 -34.15
N ILE A 144 -16.81 -32.61 -33.03
CA ILE A 144 -18.15 -32.03 -33.01
C ILE A 144 -18.19 -30.75 -33.83
N ILE A 145 -17.20 -29.88 -33.66
CA ILE A 145 -17.14 -28.60 -34.37
C ILE A 145 -16.95 -28.81 -35.86
N GLU A 146 -16.20 -29.82 -36.25
CA GLU A 146 -15.96 -30.18 -37.65
C GLU A 146 -17.21 -30.82 -38.30
N SER A 147 -17.88 -31.71 -37.56
CA SER A 147 -18.99 -32.49 -38.12
C SER A 147 -20.36 -31.82 -37.94
N ASP A 148 -20.61 -31.14 -36.80
CA ASP A 148 -21.86 -30.43 -36.49
C ASP A 148 -21.58 -29.08 -35.80
N PRO A 149 -21.17 -28.07 -36.55
CA PRO A 149 -20.93 -26.71 -36.00
C PRO A 149 -22.16 -26.11 -35.29
N ALA A 150 -23.36 -26.49 -35.67
CA ALA A 150 -24.57 -25.94 -35.06
C ALA A 150 -24.85 -26.50 -33.65
N ALA A 151 -24.41 -27.69 -33.33
CA ALA A 151 -24.51 -28.32 -32.02
C ALA A 151 -23.27 -28.08 -31.15
N ALA A 152 -22.22 -27.46 -31.69
CA ALA A 152 -20.92 -27.33 -31.03
C ALA A 152 -21.00 -26.61 -29.69
N ALA A 153 -21.66 -25.46 -29.62
CA ALA A 153 -21.76 -24.64 -28.40
C ALA A 153 -22.54 -25.39 -27.29
N GLU A 154 -23.69 -26.00 -27.62
CA GLU A 154 -24.50 -26.73 -26.66
C GLU A 154 -23.75 -27.97 -26.14
N THR A 155 -23.09 -28.69 -27.03
CA THR A 155 -22.35 -29.90 -26.65
C THR A 155 -21.14 -29.60 -25.80
N ALA A 156 -20.36 -28.56 -26.17
CA ALA A 156 -19.21 -28.11 -25.39
C ALA A 156 -19.62 -27.60 -23.99
N ALA A 157 -20.74 -26.89 -23.87
CA ALA A 157 -21.31 -26.47 -22.60
C ALA A 157 -21.66 -27.69 -21.71
N ALA A 158 -22.33 -28.69 -22.25
CA ALA A 158 -22.66 -29.93 -21.53
C ALA A 158 -21.39 -30.70 -21.10
N MET A 159 -20.38 -30.75 -21.95
CA MET A 159 -19.08 -31.37 -21.62
C MET A 159 -18.36 -30.59 -20.49
N ALA A 160 -18.37 -29.25 -20.51
CA ALA A 160 -17.75 -28.42 -19.48
C ALA A 160 -18.48 -28.48 -18.12
N GLU A 161 -19.81 -28.66 -18.15
CA GLU A 161 -20.59 -28.90 -16.92
C GLU A 161 -20.26 -30.25 -16.30
N ALA A 162 -20.17 -31.30 -17.13
CA ALA A 162 -19.87 -32.66 -16.68
C ALA A 162 -18.40 -32.85 -16.26
N ALA A 163 -17.48 -32.18 -16.94
CA ALA A 163 -16.03 -32.28 -16.75
C ALA A 163 -15.35 -30.92 -16.66
N PRO A 164 -15.53 -30.15 -15.56
CA PRO A 164 -14.94 -28.81 -15.39
C PRO A 164 -13.42 -28.77 -15.58
N GLN A 165 -12.72 -29.82 -15.19
CA GLN A 165 -11.27 -29.94 -15.35
C GLN A 165 -10.82 -30.10 -16.82
N ALA A 166 -11.72 -30.46 -17.71
CA ALA A 166 -11.47 -30.59 -19.16
C ALA A 166 -11.84 -29.33 -19.95
N ALA A 167 -12.48 -28.34 -19.31
CA ALA A 167 -13.03 -27.16 -20.00
C ALA A 167 -12.00 -26.42 -20.86
N GLY A 168 -10.77 -26.23 -20.36
CA GLY A 168 -9.68 -25.63 -21.14
C GLY A 168 -9.29 -26.44 -22.37
N LEU A 169 -9.27 -27.78 -22.27
CA LEU A 169 -8.95 -28.68 -23.41
C LEU A 169 -10.08 -28.71 -24.43
N ILE A 170 -11.35 -28.69 -24.00
CA ILE A 170 -12.52 -28.58 -24.87
C ILE A 170 -12.44 -27.28 -25.66
N ALA A 171 -12.15 -26.18 -25.00
CA ALA A 171 -11.96 -24.86 -25.61
C ALA A 171 -10.77 -24.83 -26.59
N ALA A 172 -9.68 -25.54 -26.26
CA ALA A 172 -8.52 -25.67 -27.16
C ALA A 172 -8.88 -26.40 -28.43
N GLY A 173 -9.62 -27.53 -28.34
CA GLY A 173 -10.11 -28.26 -29.49
C GLY A 173 -11.02 -27.40 -30.38
N ALA A 174 -11.86 -26.56 -29.78
CA ALA A 174 -12.70 -25.61 -30.51
C ALA A 174 -11.86 -24.56 -31.27
N ALA A 175 -10.88 -23.95 -30.60
CA ALA A 175 -10.04 -22.94 -31.22
C ALA A 175 -9.12 -23.47 -32.31
N GLU A 176 -8.69 -24.73 -32.20
CA GLU A 176 -7.83 -25.40 -33.19
C GLU A 176 -8.55 -25.64 -34.50
N VAL A 177 -9.84 -26.04 -34.43
CA VAL A 177 -10.64 -26.42 -35.61
C VAL A 177 -11.32 -25.21 -36.23
N SER A 178 -11.97 -24.37 -35.43
CA SER A 178 -12.71 -23.19 -35.90
C SER A 178 -12.54 -22.02 -34.95
N PRO A 179 -11.54 -21.16 -35.16
CA PRO A 179 -11.39 -19.94 -34.40
C PRO A 179 -12.67 -19.08 -34.38
N GLU A 180 -13.43 -19.07 -35.48
CA GLU A 180 -14.65 -18.26 -35.62
C GLU A 180 -15.79 -18.74 -34.66
N LEU A 181 -15.84 -20.00 -34.32
CA LEU A 181 -16.81 -20.58 -33.38
C LEU A 181 -16.28 -20.60 -31.93
N ALA A 182 -14.98 -20.41 -31.75
CA ALA A 182 -14.35 -20.56 -30.45
C ALA A 182 -14.93 -19.56 -29.42
N ALA A 183 -15.26 -18.35 -29.82
CA ALA A 183 -15.87 -17.35 -28.94
C ALA A 183 -17.28 -17.75 -28.49
N GLU A 184 -18.13 -18.23 -29.40
CA GLU A 184 -19.48 -18.71 -29.08
C GLU A 184 -19.46 -19.97 -28.19
N VAL A 185 -18.56 -20.90 -28.49
CA VAL A 185 -18.32 -22.10 -27.67
C VAL A 185 -17.84 -21.71 -26.26
N ALA A 186 -16.88 -20.79 -26.17
CA ALA A 186 -16.37 -20.28 -24.89
C ALA A 186 -17.46 -19.62 -24.05
N GLY A 187 -18.29 -18.79 -24.67
CA GLY A 187 -19.43 -18.13 -24.03
C GLY A 187 -20.39 -19.15 -23.43
N SER A 188 -20.82 -20.11 -24.23
CA SER A 188 -21.75 -21.15 -23.81
C SER A 188 -21.18 -22.05 -22.70
N MET A 189 -19.89 -22.40 -22.77
CA MET A 189 -19.20 -23.15 -21.71
C MET A 189 -19.08 -22.35 -20.41
N ALA A 190 -18.81 -21.05 -20.50
CA ALA A 190 -18.71 -20.18 -19.33
C ALA A 190 -20.09 -19.90 -18.69
N GLU A 191 -21.15 -19.85 -19.47
CA GLU A 191 -22.53 -19.77 -18.96
C GLU A 191 -22.90 -21.05 -18.18
N ALA A 192 -22.58 -22.22 -18.74
CA ALA A 192 -22.84 -23.52 -18.11
C ALA A 192 -22.01 -23.69 -16.82
N ASN A 193 -20.75 -23.26 -16.83
CA ASN A 193 -19.86 -23.36 -15.68
C ASN A 193 -18.97 -22.11 -15.50
N PRO A 194 -19.46 -21.07 -14.81
CA PRO A 194 -18.71 -19.83 -14.59
C PRO A 194 -17.34 -20.00 -13.92
N ALA A 195 -17.16 -21.03 -13.11
CA ALA A 195 -15.89 -21.29 -12.43
C ALA A 195 -14.74 -21.68 -13.39
N THR A 196 -15.07 -22.11 -14.61
CA THR A 196 -14.09 -22.51 -15.65
C THR A 196 -13.77 -21.40 -16.63
N ALA A 197 -14.46 -20.25 -16.55
CA ALA A 197 -14.37 -19.16 -17.50
C ALA A 197 -12.92 -18.67 -17.75
N ALA A 198 -12.14 -18.49 -16.67
CA ALA A 198 -10.74 -18.07 -16.78
C ALA A 198 -9.87 -19.10 -17.52
N ALA A 199 -10.07 -20.39 -17.26
CA ALA A 199 -9.31 -21.46 -17.92
C ALA A 199 -9.67 -21.56 -19.41
N ILE A 200 -10.95 -21.42 -19.75
CA ILE A 200 -11.46 -21.41 -21.13
C ILE A 200 -10.84 -20.26 -21.90
N ALA A 201 -11.01 -19.03 -21.39
CA ALA A 201 -10.53 -17.82 -22.02
C ALA A 201 -8.99 -17.82 -22.24
N THR A 202 -8.24 -18.20 -21.19
CA THR A 202 -6.77 -18.29 -21.27
C THR A 202 -6.31 -19.30 -22.32
N THR A 203 -7.02 -20.41 -22.43
CA THR A 203 -6.65 -21.46 -23.41
C THR A 203 -6.91 -21.02 -24.84
N ILE A 204 -8.05 -20.38 -25.10
CA ILE A 204 -8.39 -19.89 -26.44
C ILE A 204 -7.48 -18.70 -26.81
N ALA A 205 -7.24 -17.76 -25.88
CA ALA A 205 -6.34 -16.64 -26.12
C ALA A 205 -4.89 -17.08 -26.45
N ARG A 206 -4.48 -18.24 -25.94
CA ARG A 206 -3.19 -18.84 -26.31
C ARG A 206 -3.22 -19.50 -27.69
N ALA A 207 -4.32 -20.11 -28.06
CA ALA A 207 -4.48 -20.79 -29.35
C ALA A 207 -4.76 -19.82 -30.50
N ALA A 208 -5.53 -18.77 -30.22
CA ALA A 208 -5.97 -17.75 -31.18
C ALA A 208 -5.96 -16.37 -30.51
N PRO A 209 -4.78 -15.71 -30.37
CA PRO A 209 -4.64 -14.42 -29.69
C PRO A 209 -5.54 -13.33 -30.28
N GLU A 210 -5.74 -13.33 -31.59
CA GLU A 210 -6.57 -12.39 -32.33
C GLU A 210 -8.05 -12.39 -31.92
N LEU A 211 -8.53 -13.47 -31.30
CA LEU A 211 -9.91 -13.59 -30.81
C LEU A 211 -10.07 -13.20 -29.33
N ALA A 212 -8.99 -12.85 -28.67
CA ALA A 212 -9.00 -12.64 -27.22
C ALA A 212 -9.94 -11.48 -26.79
N GLY A 213 -10.05 -10.41 -27.60
CA GLY A 213 -10.99 -9.31 -27.40
C GLY A 213 -12.45 -9.78 -27.48
N ASP A 214 -12.82 -10.48 -28.54
CA ASP A 214 -14.18 -11.00 -28.76
C ASP A 214 -14.59 -11.98 -27.65
N ILE A 215 -13.66 -12.87 -27.26
CA ILE A 215 -13.90 -13.83 -26.17
C ILE A 215 -14.13 -13.11 -24.85
N ALA A 216 -13.32 -12.08 -24.55
CA ALA A 216 -13.50 -11.27 -23.36
C ALA A 216 -14.85 -10.56 -23.36
N ALA A 217 -15.29 -10.04 -24.53
CA ALA A 217 -16.59 -9.41 -24.71
C ALA A 217 -17.75 -10.36 -24.39
N ASP A 218 -17.77 -11.52 -25.03
CA ASP A 218 -18.82 -12.51 -24.85
C ASP A 218 -18.88 -13.02 -23.41
N MET A 219 -17.73 -13.29 -22.81
CA MET A 219 -17.66 -13.74 -21.42
C MET A 219 -18.05 -12.65 -20.41
N ALA A 220 -17.79 -11.36 -20.70
CA ALA A 220 -18.18 -10.25 -19.85
C ALA A 220 -19.72 -10.07 -19.79
N ILE A 221 -20.38 -10.30 -20.91
CA ILE A 221 -21.85 -10.24 -20.98
C ILE A 221 -22.47 -11.35 -20.12
N LEU A 222 -21.85 -12.52 -20.12
CA LEU A 222 -22.39 -13.70 -19.45
C LEU A 222 -22.03 -13.79 -17.97
N ASN A 223 -20.87 -13.29 -17.56
CA ASN A 223 -20.40 -13.37 -16.18
C ASN A 223 -19.61 -12.11 -15.74
N PRO A 224 -20.29 -10.98 -15.49
CA PRO A 224 -19.64 -9.72 -15.14
C PRO A 224 -18.78 -9.79 -13.86
N ASP A 225 -19.21 -10.58 -12.87
CA ASP A 225 -18.53 -10.65 -11.56
C ASP A 225 -17.18 -11.36 -11.61
N ALA A 226 -16.98 -12.29 -12.54
CA ALA A 226 -15.73 -13.01 -12.71
C ALA A 226 -14.73 -12.29 -13.64
N MET A 227 -15.16 -11.27 -14.35
CA MET A 227 -14.43 -10.67 -15.48
C MET A 227 -13.11 -10.02 -15.14
N GLY A 228 -12.96 -9.43 -13.94
CA GLY A 228 -11.70 -8.76 -13.56
C GLY A 228 -10.49 -9.70 -13.69
N ASN A 229 -10.59 -10.89 -13.12
CA ASN A 229 -9.52 -11.88 -13.17
C ASN A 229 -9.41 -12.55 -14.56
N VAL A 230 -10.52 -12.74 -15.25
CA VAL A 230 -10.53 -13.34 -16.60
C VAL A 230 -9.85 -12.41 -17.58
N ALA A 231 -10.20 -11.13 -17.60
CA ALA A 231 -9.60 -10.11 -18.46
C ALA A 231 -8.08 -9.97 -18.23
N ALA A 232 -7.65 -9.91 -16.96
CA ALA A 232 -6.23 -9.87 -16.62
C ALA A 232 -5.47 -11.10 -17.13
N ASN A 233 -6.03 -12.30 -17.00
CA ASN A 233 -5.41 -13.54 -17.48
C ASN A 233 -5.36 -13.62 -19.00
N ILE A 234 -6.40 -13.16 -19.70
CA ILE A 234 -6.41 -13.05 -21.17
C ILE A 234 -5.30 -12.09 -21.60
N ALA A 235 -5.28 -10.87 -21.04
CA ALA A 235 -4.29 -9.85 -21.37
C ALA A 235 -2.86 -10.34 -21.14
N ALA A 236 -2.60 -10.99 -20.00
CA ALA A 236 -1.31 -11.61 -19.71
C ALA A 236 -0.93 -12.70 -20.71
N THR A 237 -1.91 -13.51 -21.11
CA THR A 237 -1.68 -14.61 -22.07
C THR A 237 -1.37 -14.08 -23.46
N VAL A 238 -2.09 -13.05 -23.92
CA VAL A 238 -1.85 -12.39 -25.21
C VAL A 238 -0.50 -11.69 -25.17
N ALA A 239 -0.21 -10.94 -24.12
CA ALA A 239 1.09 -10.23 -23.98
C ALA A 239 2.28 -11.20 -24.03
N ALA A 240 2.15 -12.40 -23.47
CA ALA A 240 3.18 -13.43 -23.56
C ALA A 240 3.32 -14.04 -24.96
N ALA A 241 2.27 -14.05 -25.77
CA ALA A 241 2.26 -14.63 -27.11
C ALA A 241 2.60 -13.59 -28.20
N ASP A 242 2.00 -12.41 -28.11
CA ASP A 242 2.13 -11.30 -29.06
C ASP A 242 2.02 -9.96 -28.32
N PRO A 243 3.15 -9.35 -27.90
CA PRO A 243 3.16 -8.07 -27.22
C PRO A 243 2.55 -6.91 -28.02
N ASP A 244 2.69 -6.92 -29.35
CA ASP A 244 2.17 -5.86 -30.21
C ASP A 244 0.62 -5.84 -30.24
N LEU A 245 0.00 -7.00 -30.09
CA LEU A 245 -1.47 -7.16 -30.03
C LEU A 245 -2.02 -6.87 -28.63
N ALA A 246 -1.17 -6.95 -27.60
CA ALA A 246 -1.61 -6.84 -26.21
C ALA A 246 -2.27 -5.50 -25.88
N ALA A 247 -1.77 -4.40 -26.46
CA ALA A 247 -2.29 -3.05 -26.23
C ALA A 247 -3.71 -2.89 -26.81
N GLU A 248 -3.95 -3.34 -28.02
CA GLU A 248 -5.26 -3.27 -28.69
C GLU A 248 -6.31 -4.06 -27.89
N ILE A 249 -5.99 -5.32 -27.57
CA ILE A 249 -6.90 -6.20 -26.81
C ILE A 249 -7.14 -5.68 -25.38
N ALA A 250 -6.13 -5.09 -24.73
CA ALA A 250 -6.30 -4.49 -23.41
C ALA A 250 -7.32 -3.33 -23.46
N GLY A 251 -7.23 -2.46 -24.46
CA GLY A 251 -8.20 -1.37 -24.67
C GLY A 251 -9.61 -1.87 -24.91
N ASP A 252 -9.79 -2.88 -25.79
CA ASP A 252 -11.08 -3.49 -26.06
C ASP A 252 -11.70 -4.10 -24.80
N MET A 253 -10.92 -4.87 -24.04
CA MET A 253 -11.38 -5.44 -22.77
C MET A 253 -11.77 -4.39 -21.72
N ALA A 254 -11.03 -3.28 -21.64
CA ALA A 254 -11.36 -2.18 -20.73
C ALA A 254 -12.62 -1.42 -21.14
N THR A 255 -12.90 -1.33 -22.44
CA THR A 255 -14.16 -0.76 -22.95
C THR A 255 -15.36 -1.58 -22.48
N ILE A 256 -15.21 -2.91 -22.40
CA ILE A 256 -16.27 -3.80 -21.94
C ILE A 256 -16.38 -3.78 -20.41
N ASN A 257 -15.25 -3.83 -19.72
CA ASN A 257 -15.19 -3.84 -18.26
C ASN A 257 -14.16 -2.83 -17.73
N PRO A 258 -14.54 -1.54 -17.61
CA PRO A 258 -13.65 -0.49 -17.09
C PRO A 258 -13.06 -0.78 -15.71
N ALA A 259 -13.79 -1.48 -14.86
CA ALA A 259 -13.34 -1.84 -13.52
C ALA A 259 -12.15 -2.83 -13.51
N ALA A 260 -11.92 -3.55 -14.61
CA ALA A 260 -10.80 -4.47 -14.76
C ALA A 260 -9.52 -3.80 -15.28
N ALA A 261 -9.54 -2.52 -15.69
CA ALA A 261 -8.43 -1.87 -16.39
C ALA A 261 -7.09 -1.98 -15.65
N GLY A 262 -7.08 -1.77 -14.32
CA GLY A 262 -5.87 -1.94 -13.51
C GLY A 262 -5.33 -3.37 -13.48
N ALA A 263 -6.22 -4.37 -13.40
CA ALA A 263 -5.82 -5.78 -13.44
C ALA A 263 -5.32 -6.21 -14.83
N ILE A 264 -5.92 -5.66 -15.88
CA ILE A 264 -5.47 -5.86 -17.28
C ILE A 264 -4.07 -5.28 -17.47
N ALA A 265 -3.84 -4.04 -17.01
CA ALA A 265 -2.53 -3.39 -17.04
C ALA A 265 -1.46 -4.22 -16.33
N ALA A 266 -1.77 -4.70 -15.12
CA ALA A 266 -0.89 -5.58 -14.37
C ALA A 266 -0.60 -6.89 -15.11
N GLY A 267 -1.60 -7.48 -15.76
CA GLY A 267 -1.44 -8.69 -16.57
C GLY A 267 -0.49 -8.51 -17.75
N VAL A 268 -0.63 -7.43 -18.51
CA VAL A 268 0.26 -7.09 -19.63
C VAL A 268 1.68 -6.81 -19.11
N ALA A 269 1.81 -5.92 -18.12
CA ALA A 269 3.09 -5.53 -17.56
C ALA A 269 3.91 -6.72 -17.00
N ALA A 270 3.24 -7.70 -16.40
CA ALA A 270 3.90 -8.89 -15.87
C ALA A 270 4.51 -9.79 -16.94
N GLN A 271 3.98 -9.80 -18.16
CA GLN A 271 4.40 -10.70 -19.23
C GLN A 271 5.18 -10.00 -20.35
N ALA A 272 4.84 -8.76 -20.65
CA ALA A 272 5.46 -7.93 -21.67
C ALA A 272 5.68 -6.50 -21.16
N PRO A 273 6.69 -6.26 -20.30
CA PRO A 273 6.99 -4.93 -19.79
C PRO A 273 7.19 -3.87 -20.89
N GLU A 274 7.73 -4.28 -22.03
CA GLU A 274 7.94 -3.41 -23.20
C GLU A 274 6.63 -2.92 -23.84
N ALA A 275 5.53 -3.67 -23.69
CA ALA A 275 4.21 -3.27 -24.19
C ALA A 275 3.38 -2.51 -23.12
N ALA A 276 3.89 -2.38 -21.89
CA ALA A 276 3.12 -1.84 -20.78
C ALA A 276 2.69 -0.38 -20.99
N ALA A 277 3.54 0.45 -21.56
CA ALA A 277 3.23 1.86 -21.82
C ALA A 277 2.15 2.01 -22.89
N GLU A 278 2.23 1.25 -24.00
CA GLU A 278 1.24 1.28 -25.08
C GLU A 278 -0.11 0.71 -24.60
N ALA A 279 -0.09 -0.39 -23.85
CA ALA A 279 -1.29 -0.94 -23.23
C ALA A 279 -1.93 0.04 -22.24
N ALA A 280 -1.12 0.73 -21.42
CA ALA A 280 -1.62 1.73 -20.48
C ALA A 280 -2.32 2.90 -21.22
N ALA A 281 -1.74 3.38 -22.34
CA ALA A 281 -2.37 4.41 -23.18
C ALA A 281 -3.71 3.94 -23.76
N ALA A 282 -3.80 2.73 -24.30
CA ALA A 282 -5.04 2.16 -24.80
C ALA A 282 -6.10 1.99 -23.69
N LEU A 283 -5.67 1.54 -22.52
CA LEU A 283 -6.55 1.36 -21.35
C LEU A 283 -7.12 2.69 -20.84
N ILE A 284 -6.34 3.77 -20.80
CA ILE A 284 -6.84 5.07 -20.32
C ILE A 284 -7.76 5.75 -21.34
N GLU A 285 -7.54 5.53 -22.64
CA GLU A 285 -8.49 5.97 -23.66
C GLU A 285 -9.86 5.28 -23.51
N ALA A 286 -9.86 3.98 -23.21
CA ALA A 286 -11.07 3.20 -22.98
C ALA A 286 -11.71 3.49 -21.61
N SER A 287 -10.91 3.76 -20.58
CA SER A 287 -11.34 3.89 -19.19
C SER A 287 -10.61 5.03 -18.47
N PRO A 288 -10.93 6.30 -18.75
CA PRO A 288 -10.24 7.46 -18.17
C PRO A 288 -10.28 7.53 -16.64
N ASP A 289 -11.37 7.08 -16.03
CA ASP A 289 -11.57 7.07 -14.57
C ASP A 289 -10.72 6.01 -13.86
N ALA A 290 -10.10 5.08 -14.60
CA ALA A 290 -9.26 4.02 -14.05
C ALA A 290 -7.76 4.38 -14.05
N ALA A 291 -7.39 5.62 -14.35
CA ALA A 291 -6.01 6.07 -14.51
C ALA A 291 -5.07 5.61 -13.39
N GLY A 292 -5.44 5.84 -12.13
CA GLY A 292 -4.66 5.44 -10.96
C GLY A 292 -4.53 3.91 -10.84
N ALA A 293 -5.60 3.16 -11.13
CA ALA A 293 -5.57 1.70 -11.08
C ALA A 293 -4.69 1.10 -12.19
N ILE A 294 -4.74 1.67 -13.41
CA ILE A 294 -3.88 1.28 -14.54
C ILE A 294 -2.40 1.53 -14.17
N ALA A 295 -2.11 2.72 -13.69
CA ALA A 295 -0.78 3.13 -13.25
C ALA A 295 -0.22 2.21 -12.13
N ALA A 296 -1.03 1.94 -11.11
CA ALA A 296 -0.69 1.01 -10.03
C ALA A 296 -0.42 -0.40 -10.55
N GLY A 297 -1.23 -0.88 -11.51
CA GLY A 297 -1.06 -2.19 -12.11
C GLY A 297 0.29 -2.35 -12.82
N VAL A 298 0.71 -1.35 -13.59
CA VAL A 298 2.03 -1.34 -14.25
C VAL A 298 3.16 -1.24 -13.22
N ALA A 299 3.09 -0.27 -12.29
CA ALA A 299 4.15 -0.04 -11.31
C ALA A 299 4.40 -1.24 -10.38
N ALA A 300 3.36 -2.02 -10.07
CA ALA A 300 3.47 -3.21 -9.24
C ALA A 300 4.16 -4.39 -9.97
N GLN A 301 4.02 -4.51 -11.28
CA GLN A 301 4.48 -5.67 -12.05
C GLN A 301 5.72 -5.40 -12.89
N ALA A 302 5.87 -4.18 -13.42
CA ALA A 302 6.99 -3.75 -14.25
C ALA A 302 7.51 -2.37 -13.78
N PRO A 303 8.22 -2.31 -12.64
CA PRO A 303 8.76 -1.05 -12.12
C PRO A 303 9.64 -0.29 -13.11
N GLU A 304 10.38 -1.01 -13.94
CA GLU A 304 11.24 -0.43 -14.97
C GLU A 304 10.47 0.23 -16.12
N ALA A 305 9.21 -0.15 -16.34
CA ALA A 305 8.33 0.46 -17.34
C ALA A 305 7.43 1.57 -16.76
N ALA A 306 7.49 1.80 -15.44
CA ALA A 306 6.56 2.69 -14.75
C ALA A 306 6.64 4.14 -15.25
N ALA A 307 7.85 4.67 -15.48
CA ALA A 307 8.04 6.03 -15.95
C ALA A 307 7.53 6.22 -17.41
N ASP A 308 7.79 5.26 -18.29
CA ASP A 308 7.30 5.30 -19.68
C ASP A 308 5.77 5.17 -19.71
N ALA A 309 5.19 4.28 -18.90
CA ALA A 309 3.75 4.13 -18.79
C ALA A 309 3.08 5.38 -18.19
N ALA A 310 3.67 5.99 -17.17
CA ALA A 310 3.17 7.24 -16.59
C ALA A 310 3.14 8.38 -17.62
N THR A 311 4.21 8.50 -18.42
CA THR A 311 4.29 9.48 -19.50
C THR A 311 3.19 9.24 -20.51
N ALA A 312 3.03 8.00 -21.00
CA ALA A 312 1.98 7.65 -21.96
C ALA A 312 0.57 7.91 -21.40
N LEU A 313 0.34 7.59 -20.14
CA LEU A 313 -0.95 7.85 -19.46
C LEU A 313 -1.25 9.35 -19.35
N VAL A 314 -0.24 10.16 -18.98
CA VAL A 314 -0.44 11.61 -18.80
C VAL A 314 -0.55 12.34 -20.14
N GLU A 315 0.14 11.89 -21.19
CA GLU A 315 -0.03 12.40 -22.54
C GLU A 315 -1.45 12.12 -23.08
N ALA A 316 -1.98 10.93 -22.82
CA ALA A 316 -3.33 10.56 -23.21
C ALA A 316 -4.41 11.29 -22.38
N ASN A 317 -4.19 11.47 -21.07
CA ASN A 317 -5.12 12.17 -20.17
C ASN A 317 -4.38 13.02 -19.12
N PRO A 318 -3.98 14.26 -19.46
CA PRO A 318 -3.28 15.15 -18.52
C PRO A 318 -4.07 15.46 -17.23
N ALA A 319 -5.41 15.45 -17.30
CA ALA A 319 -6.25 15.72 -16.14
C ALA A 319 -6.18 14.63 -15.05
N ALA A 320 -5.72 13.43 -15.41
CA ALA A 320 -5.57 12.31 -14.47
C ALA A 320 -4.17 12.23 -13.84
N ALA A 321 -3.30 13.22 -14.04
CA ALA A 321 -1.90 13.17 -13.58
C ALA A 321 -1.76 12.86 -12.09
N ALA A 322 -2.60 13.43 -11.24
CA ALA A 322 -2.62 13.15 -9.80
C ALA A 322 -3.00 11.70 -9.49
N ASP A 323 -4.04 11.17 -10.14
CA ASP A 323 -4.46 9.78 -9.95
C ASP A 323 -3.39 8.79 -10.44
N ILE A 324 -2.72 9.11 -11.56
CA ILE A 324 -1.65 8.29 -12.13
C ILE A 324 -0.48 8.19 -11.14
N VAL A 325 0.06 9.32 -10.69
CA VAL A 325 1.21 9.31 -9.77
C VAL A 325 0.83 8.73 -8.41
N GLY A 326 -0.35 9.04 -7.89
CA GLY A 326 -0.86 8.48 -6.64
C GLY A 326 -1.04 6.96 -6.70
N GLY A 327 -1.56 6.45 -7.81
CA GLY A 327 -1.65 5.01 -8.06
C GLY A 327 -0.29 4.32 -8.10
N MET A 328 0.68 4.91 -8.78
CA MET A 328 2.07 4.39 -8.83
C MET A 328 2.75 4.46 -7.47
N ALA A 329 2.62 5.58 -6.76
CA ALA A 329 3.16 5.76 -5.41
C ALA A 329 2.63 4.72 -4.42
N SER A 330 1.33 4.42 -4.48
CA SER A 330 0.71 3.39 -3.64
C SER A 330 1.21 1.98 -3.94
N ALA A 331 1.55 1.70 -5.21
CA ALA A 331 1.96 0.36 -5.66
C ALA A 331 3.47 0.14 -5.54
N ASN A 332 4.26 1.18 -5.83
CA ASN A 332 5.72 1.15 -5.81
C ASN A 332 6.28 2.54 -5.43
N PRO A 333 6.40 2.85 -4.14
CA PRO A 333 6.93 4.13 -3.68
C PRO A 333 8.32 4.46 -4.21
N ASP A 334 9.20 3.47 -4.34
CA ASP A 334 10.60 3.66 -4.78
C ASP A 334 10.71 4.23 -6.21
N ALA A 335 9.68 4.06 -7.05
CA ALA A 335 9.67 4.58 -8.42
C ALA A 335 9.14 6.02 -8.53
N VAL A 336 8.66 6.61 -7.42
CA VAL A 336 7.94 7.91 -7.46
C VAL A 336 8.75 9.04 -8.06
N ALA A 337 10.03 9.17 -7.68
CA ALA A 337 10.89 10.26 -8.16
C ALA A 337 11.11 10.19 -9.68
N ASP A 338 11.42 9.00 -10.21
CA ASP A 338 11.62 8.77 -11.65
C ASP A 338 10.33 9.01 -12.44
N VAL A 339 9.21 8.49 -11.92
CA VAL A 339 7.87 8.68 -12.51
C VAL A 339 7.48 10.15 -12.52
N ALA A 340 7.66 10.85 -11.39
CA ALA A 340 7.33 12.27 -11.27
C ALA A 340 8.16 13.12 -12.25
N GLY A 341 9.47 12.86 -12.34
CA GLY A 341 10.35 13.55 -13.32
C GLY A 341 9.86 13.38 -14.75
N ALA A 342 9.56 12.14 -15.16
CA ALA A 342 9.06 11.85 -16.51
C ALA A 342 7.69 12.51 -16.78
N MET A 343 6.78 12.51 -15.82
CA MET A 343 5.46 13.15 -15.96
C MET A 343 5.55 14.68 -15.98
N MET A 344 6.50 15.27 -15.26
CA MET A 344 6.74 16.72 -15.24
C MET A 344 7.15 17.27 -16.62
N ASP A 345 7.90 16.50 -17.38
CA ASP A 345 8.26 16.86 -18.76
C ASP A 345 7.02 16.85 -19.68
N ALA A 346 6.09 15.93 -19.44
CA ALA A 346 4.86 15.76 -20.23
C ALA A 346 3.72 16.72 -19.83
N ALA A 347 3.53 16.98 -18.51
CA ALA A 347 2.46 17.82 -17.98
C ALA A 347 2.92 18.67 -16.78
N PRO A 348 3.77 19.69 -16.99
CA PRO A 348 4.31 20.52 -15.91
C PRO A 348 3.22 21.26 -15.11
N GLU A 349 2.09 21.62 -15.72
CA GLU A 349 0.97 22.27 -15.05
C GLU A 349 0.27 21.38 -14.00
N ALA A 350 0.50 20.09 -14.00
CA ALA A 350 -0.07 19.17 -13.02
C ALA A 350 0.84 18.96 -11.78
N ALA A 351 1.99 19.62 -11.70
CA ALA A 351 3.01 19.42 -10.65
C ALA A 351 2.43 19.46 -9.23
N ALA A 352 1.64 20.47 -8.89
CA ALA A 352 1.04 20.62 -7.57
C ALA A 352 0.05 19.49 -7.26
N ALA A 353 -0.79 19.11 -8.24
CA ALA A 353 -1.74 18.02 -8.08
C ALA A 353 -1.04 16.66 -7.91
N MET A 354 0.02 16.41 -8.67
CA MET A 354 0.85 15.22 -8.54
C MET A 354 1.55 15.16 -7.18
N ALA A 355 2.12 16.29 -6.74
CA ALA A 355 2.79 16.40 -5.45
C ALA A 355 1.82 16.10 -4.28
N GLY A 356 0.62 16.69 -4.30
CA GLY A 356 -0.42 16.39 -3.32
C GLY A 356 -0.80 14.92 -3.29
N ALA A 357 -1.00 14.30 -4.46
CA ALA A 357 -1.35 12.88 -4.57
C ALA A 357 -0.25 11.95 -4.02
N VAL A 358 1.04 12.28 -4.24
CA VAL A 358 2.16 11.54 -3.64
C VAL A 358 2.16 11.69 -2.12
N ALA A 359 1.96 12.90 -1.61
CA ALA A 359 1.91 13.15 -0.16
C ALA A 359 0.77 12.38 0.54
N GLU A 360 -0.37 12.17 -0.13
CA GLU A 360 -1.47 11.33 0.38
C GLU A 360 -1.14 9.83 0.31
N ALA A 361 -0.59 9.37 -0.82
CA ALA A 361 -0.41 7.95 -1.11
C ALA A 361 0.86 7.37 -0.47
N ALA A 362 1.96 8.13 -0.47
CA ALA A 362 3.29 7.74 0.00
C ALA A 362 4.01 8.94 0.64
N PRO A 363 3.60 9.39 1.84
CA PRO A 363 4.15 10.57 2.48
C PRO A 363 5.67 10.55 2.69
N GLU A 364 6.24 9.35 2.83
CA GLU A 364 7.70 9.15 2.93
C GLU A 364 8.47 9.55 1.66
N MET A 365 7.78 9.65 0.51
CA MET A 365 8.39 10.05 -0.76
C MET A 365 8.25 11.56 -1.06
N ALA A 366 7.65 12.33 -0.15
CA ALA A 366 7.42 13.77 -0.36
C ALA A 366 8.72 14.55 -0.57
N GLY A 367 9.81 14.15 0.10
CA GLY A 367 11.14 14.74 -0.09
C GLY A 367 11.68 14.52 -1.51
N ASP A 368 11.69 13.27 -1.96
CA ASP A 368 12.15 12.91 -3.30
C ASP A 368 11.30 13.57 -4.39
N MET A 369 9.99 13.65 -4.17
CA MET A 369 9.07 14.37 -5.06
C MET A 369 9.38 15.87 -5.11
N ALA A 370 9.64 16.50 -3.96
CA ALA A 370 10.02 17.92 -3.90
C ALA A 370 11.33 18.18 -4.64
N ILE A 371 12.33 17.31 -4.47
CA ILE A 371 13.62 17.36 -5.18
C ILE A 371 13.39 17.25 -6.70
N ALA A 372 12.66 16.22 -7.14
CA ALA A 372 12.40 15.98 -8.56
C ALA A 372 11.70 17.18 -9.23
N ILE A 373 10.72 17.79 -8.56
CA ILE A 373 10.03 18.98 -9.08
C ILE A 373 10.96 20.19 -9.08
N ALA A 374 11.72 20.43 -8.02
CA ALA A 374 12.62 21.58 -7.92
C ALA A 374 13.76 21.52 -8.95
N GLU A 375 14.27 20.35 -9.26
CA GLU A 375 15.29 20.14 -10.29
C GLU A 375 14.73 20.28 -11.71
N SER A 376 13.52 19.73 -11.95
CA SER A 376 12.91 19.75 -13.29
C SER A 376 12.26 21.11 -13.61
N ASN A 377 11.53 21.69 -12.64
CA ASN A 377 10.80 22.94 -12.81
C ASN A 377 10.76 23.80 -11.53
N PRO A 378 11.82 24.58 -11.23
CA PRO A 378 11.91 25.40 -10.02
C PRO A 378 10.75 26.39 -9.83
N GLU A 379 10.12 26.86 -10.94
CA GLU A 379 9.01 27.81 -10.89
C GLU A 379 7.75 27.21 -10.24
N LEU A 380 7.60 25.88 -10.27
CA LEU A 380 6.46 25.14 -9.71
C LEU A 380 6.78 24.52 -8.33
N ALA A 381 8.03 24.55 -7.91
CA ALA A 381 8.48 23.86 -6.71
C ALA A 381 7.78 24.34 -5.43
N VAL A 382 7.58 25.64 -5.27
CA VAL A 382 6.87 26.23 -4.11
C VAL A 382 5.40 25.81 -4.09
N GLU A 383 4.72 25.85 -5.25
CA GLU A 383 3.32 25.44 -5.36
C GLU A 383 3.15 23.94 -5.06
N ALA A 384 4.07 23.11 -5.56
CA ALA A 384 4.08 21.68 -5.32
C ALA A 384 4.32 21.34 -3.83
N ALA A 385 5.33 21.96 -3.21
CA ALA A 385 5.60 21.77 -1.78
C ALA A 385 4.40 22.19 -0.92
N THR A 386 3.73 23.28 -1.29
CA THR A 386 2.52 23.77 -0.63
C THR A 386 1.38 22.74 -0.75
N ALA A 387 1.17 22.21 -1.95
CA ALA A 387 0.15 21.17 -2.19
C ALA A 387 0.44 19.89 -1.39
N MET A 388 1.70 19.50 -1.23
CA MET A 388 2.07 18.36 -0.38
C MET A 388 1.72 18.59 1.08
N ALA A 389 2.03 19.78 1.62
CA ALA A 389 1.71 20.10 3.00
C ALA A 389 0.20 20.22 3.25
N GLU A 390 -0.56 20.75 2.28
CA GLU A 390 -2.03 20.85 2.35
C GLU A 390 -2.69 19.47 2.29
N ALA A 391 -2.21 18.60 1.39
CA ALA A 391 -2.76 17.26 1.22
C ALA A 391 -2.46 16.37 2.44
N ASN A 392 -1.23 16.43 2.97
CA ASN A 392 -0.82 15.64 4.10
C ASN A 392 0.20 16.37 4.98
N PRO A 393 -0.21 16.98 6.11
CA PRO A 393 0.71 17.66 7.02
C PRO A 393 1.89 16.80 7.51
N ALA A 394 1.72 15.49 7.60
CA ALA A 394 2.81 14.58 7.99
C ALA A 394 3.93 14.46 6.92
N ALA A 395 3.63 14.80 5.66
CA ALA A 395 4.61 14.84 4.58
C ALA A 395 5.40 16.18 4.55
N ALA A 396 4.93 17.20 5.25
CA ALA A 396 5.46 18.56 5.17
C ALA A 396 6.93 18.67 5.58
N GLN A 397 7.38 17.90 6.57
CA GLN A 397 8.78 17.86 6.98
C GLN A 397 9.69 17.42 5.85
N MET A 398 9.37 16.28 5.22
CA MET A 398 10.18 15.72 4.15
C MET A 398 10.15 16.59 2.89
N ALA A 399 8.98 17.14 2.56
CA ALA A 399 8.87 18.10 1.47
C ALA A 399 9.75 19.35 1.73
N ALA A 400 9.78 19.84 2.96
CA ALA A 400 10.63 20.96 3.37
C ALA A 400 12.13 20.63 3.27
N GLU A 401 12.52 19.43 3.70
CA GLU A 401 13.90 18.92 3.55
C GLU A 401 14.30 18.87 2.08
N GLY A 402 13.46 18.26 1.23
CA GLY A 402 13.69 18.16 -0.21
C GLY A 402 13.80 19.53 -0.90
N MET A 403 12.93 20.47 -0.55
CA MET A 403 12.99 21.86 -1.05
C MET A 403 14.29 22.55 -0.64
N MET A 404 14.74 22.35 0.59
CA MET A 404 15.98 22.94 1.09
C MET A 404 17.22 22.36 0.40
N GLU A 405 17.18 21.08 0.05
CA GLU A 405 18.27 20.39 -0.65
C GLU A 405 18.37 20.82 -2.11
N ALA A 406 17.26 20.81 -2.84
CA ALA A 406 17.23 21.04 -4.29
C ALA A 406 17.17 22.54 -4.68
N ALA A 407 16.46 23.37 -3.92
CA ALA A 407 16.24 24.78 -4.22
C ALA A 407 16.34 25.67 -2.98
N PRO A 408 17.53 25.79 -2.35
CA PRO A 408 17.71 26.55 -1.11
C PRO A 408 17.32 28.03 -1.23
N GLU A 409 17.40 28.60 -2.42
CA GLU A 409 16.98 29.99 -2.70
C GLU A 409 15.45 30.17 -2.64
N LEU A 410 14.66 29.12 -2.79
CA LEU A 410 13.20 29.13 -2.69
C LEU A 410 12.71 28.65 -1.32
N ALA A 411 13.60 28.17 -0.47
CA ALA A 411 13.25 27.49 0.78
C ALA A 411 12.41 28.37 1.74
N ALA A 412 12.75 29.63 1.90
CA ALA A 412 11.98 30.54 2.76
C ALA A 412 10.58 30.83 2.20
N GLU A 413 10.45 30.97 0.89
CA GLU A 413 9.16 31.14 0.22
C GLU A 413 8.30 29.88 0.34
N ALA A 414 8.90 28.70 0.11
CA ALA A 414 8.24 27.41 0.26
C ALA A 414 7.79 27.17 1.70
N ALA A 415 8.65 27.42 2.70
CA ALA A 415 8.32 27.28 4.11
C ALA A 415 7.13 28.15 4.52
N ASN A 416 7.10 29.39 4.07
CA ASN A 416 5.99 30.31 4.34
C ASN A 416 4.68 29.85 3.69
N ALA A 417 4.73 29.41 2.43
CA ALA A 417 3.57 28.92 1.71
C ALA A 417 3.02 27.61 2.32
N MET A 418 3.89 26.67 2.64
CA MET A 418 3.54 25.40 3.30
C MET A 418 2.93 25.65 4.69
N ALA A 419 3.53 26.53 5.51
CA ALA A 419 3.01 26.84 6.84
C ALA A 419 1.67 27.62 6.79
N ALA A 420 1.43 28.39 5.74
CA ALA A 420 0.14 29.05 5.53
C ALA A 420 -0.95 28.03 5.12
N ALA A 421 -0.60 27.01 4.35
CA ALA A 421 -1.50 25.95 3.91
C ALA A 421 -1.78 24.92 5.02
N ALA A 422 -0.75 24.52 5.78
CA ALA A 422 -0.80 23.57 6.87
C ALA A 422 -0.20 24.16 8.18
N PRO A 423 -0.91 25.03 8.90
CA PRO A 423 -0.42 25.67 10.12
C PRO A 423 0.02 24.69 11.21
N GLU A 424 -0.66 23.55 11.31
CA GLU A 424 -0.32 22.48 12.26
C GLU A 424 1.03 21.80 11.98
N ALA A 425 1.55 21.90 10.75
CA ALA A 425 2.84 21.36 10.35
C ALA A 425 4.00 22.38 10.49
N ALA A 426 3.76 23.59 11.01
CA ALA A 426 4.77 24.65 11.06
C ALA A 426 6.06 24.23 11.79
N ALA A 427 5.95 23.43 12.87
CA ALA A 427 7.10 22.87 13.57
C ALA A 427 7.89 21.88 12.68
N ASP A 428 7.19 20.97 12.00
CA ASP A 428 7.78 19.97 11.14
C ASP A 428 8.46 20.60 9.92
N ILE A 429 7.83 21.61 9.31
CA ILE A 429 8.38 22.39 8.20
C ILE A 429 9.68 23.09 8.62
N ALA A 430 9.63 23.84 9.72
CA ALA A 430 10.81 24.54 10.24
C ALA A 430 11.92 23.56 10.64
N GLY A 431 11.53 22.44 11.26
CA GLY A 431 12.43 21.36 11.65
C GLY A 431 13.12 20.71 10.46
N GLY A 432 12.37 20.35 9.42
CA GLY A 432 12.88 19.76 8.18
C GLY A 432 13.89 20.68 7.48
N MET A 433 13.53 21.95 7.29
CA MET A 433 14.44 22.95 6.72
C MET A 433 15.73 23.10 7.53
N ALA A 434 15.61 23.15 8.87
CA ALA A 434 16.76 23.29 9.76
C ALA A 434 17.65 22.04 9.82
N MET A 435 17.07 20.86 9.63
CA MET A 435 17.81 19.60 9.57
C MET A 435 18.60 19.50 8.27
N ALA A 436 18.00 19.85 7.15
CA ALA A 436 18.65 19.84 5.84
C ALA A 436 19.77 20.91 5.76
N ASN A 437 19.54 22.13 6.30
CA ASN A 437 20.54 23.19 6.30
C ASN A 437 20.49 24.04 7.58
N PRO A 438 21.25 23.66 8.62
CA PRO A 438 21.29 24.41 9.88
C PRO A 438 21.78 25.87 9.75
N ASP A 439 22.58 26.18 8.75
CA ASP A 439 23.12 27.54 8.52
C ASP A 439 22.04 28.48 7.98
N ALA A 440 21.05 27.97 7.21
CA ALA A 440 19.92 28.74 6.71
C ALA A 440 18.74 28.81 7.69
N ALA A 441 18.75 27.98 8.73
CA ALA A 441 17.62 27.83 9.65
C ALA A 441 17.14 29.15 10.26
N ALA A 442 18.06 30.06 10.59
CA ALA A 442 17.72 31.34 11.19
C ALA A 442 16.96 32.26 10.22
N GLU A 443 17.40 32.34 8.96
CA GLU A 443 16.74 33.14 7.93
C GLU A 443 15.34 32.64 7.63
N ILE A 444 15.20 31.31 7.47
CA ILE A 444 13.90 30.65 7.14
C ILE A 444 12.93 30.80 8.31
N ALA A 445 13.35 30.44 9.53
CA ALA A 445 12.50 30.55 10.71
C ALA A 445 12.07 32.00 10.97
N GLY A 446 12.97 32.98 10.76
CA GLY A 446 12.65 34.40 10.84
C GLY A 446 11.57 34.79 9.83
N ALA A 447 11.74 34.41 8.57
CA ALA A 447 10.75 34.68 7.52
C ALA A 447 9.39 34.03 7.82
N MET A 448 9.37 32.78 8.35
CA MET A 448 8.14 32.11 8.77
C MET A 448 7.42 32.85 9.89
N VAL A 449 8.15 33.34 10.90
CA VAL A 449 7.58 34.09 12.03
C VAL A 449 7.11 35.49 11.60
N GLU A 450 7.82 36.17 10.70
CA GLU A 450 7.34 37.43 10.13
C GLU A 450 6.02 37.27 9.38
N ALA A 451 5.89 36.19 8.61
CA ALA A 451 4.68 35.88 7.87
C ALA A 451 3.53 35.40 8.78
N ASN A 452 3.85 34.59 9.79
CA ASN A 452 2.87 33.90 10.66
C ASN A 452 3.27 34.03 12.14
N PRO A 453 3.11 35.21 12.77
CA PRO A 453 3.57 35.48 14.13
C PRO A 453 2.99 34.56 15.22
N GLU A 454 1.79 34.03 15.00
CA GLU A 454 1.09 33.12 15.91
C GLU A 454 1.72 31.73 15.99
N MET A 455 2.48 31.32 14.95
CA MET A 455 3.17 30.03 14.90
C MET A 455 4.61 30.07 15.46
N ALA A 456 5.02 31.23 16.02
CA ALA A 456 6.41 31.46 16.47
C ALA A 456 6.90 30.37 17.47
N GLY A 457 6.03 29.92 18.37
CA GLY A 457 6.35 28.87 19.33
C GLY A 457 6.60 27.52 18.66
N ASP A 458 5.74 27.13 17.71
CA ASP A 458 5.84 25.86 16.97
C ASP A 458 7.08 25.85 16.07
N ILE A 459 7.34 26.96 15.36
CA ILE A 459 8.53 27.15 14.53
C ILE A 459 9.82 27.01 15.37
N ALA A 460 9.88 27.71 16.52
CA ALA A 460 11.02 27.61 17.44
C ALA A 460 11.21 26.15 17.94
N THR A 461 10.11 25.47 18.25
CA THR A 461 10.14 24.06 18.71
C THR A 461 10.66 23.13 17.63
N GLY A 462 10.17 23.26 16.40
CA GLY A 462 10.61 22.44 15.28
C GLY A 462 12.13 22.56 15.04
N VAL A 463 12.66 23.78 15.02
CA VAL A 463 14.10 24.00 14.90
C VAL A 463 14.87 23.45 16.12
N ALA A 464 14.39 23.67 17.34
CA ALA A 464 15.07 23.22 18.55
C ALA A 464 15.16 21.69 18.65
N MET A 465 14.15 20.98 18.19
CA MET A 465 14.11 19.52 18.18
C MET A 465 14.97 18.92 17.07
N SER A 466 14.97 19.52 15.88
CA SER A 466 15.64 18.99 14.69
C SER A 466 17.10 19.47 14.56
N ALA A 467 17.38 20.73 14.91
CA ALA A 467 18.69 21.34 14.79
C ALA A 467 19.06 22.18 16.05
N PRO A 468 19.21 21.55 17.23
CA PRO A 468 19.45 22.30 18.48
C PRO A 468 20.71 23.15 18.45
N ALA A 469 21.71 22.82 17.65
CA ALA A 469 22.92 23.59 17.48
C ALA A 469 22.70 24.94 16.74
N ALA A 470 21.66 25.01 15.89
CA ALA A 470 21.30 26.26 15.20
C ALA A 470 20.47 27.22 16.06
N MET A 471 19.96 26.74 17.21
CA MET A 471 18.96 27.45 17.99
C MET A 471 19.45 28.82 18.53
N GLU A 472 20.74 28.98 18.80
CA GLU A 472 21.30 30.27 19.26
C GLU A 472 21.13 31.37 18.18
N ASN A 473 21.45 31.05 16.94
CA ASN A 473 21.27 31.96 15.82
C ASN A 473 19.79 32.18 15.49
N VAL A 474 19.01 31.11 15.52
CA VAL A 474 17.56 31.13 15.25
C VAL A 474 16.85 32.00 16.31
N ALA A 475 17.16 31.82 17.59
CA ALA A 475 16.56 32.60 18.68
C ALA A 475 16.76 34.11 18.48
N SER A 476 17.97 34.54 18.09
CA SER A 476 18.23 35.94 17.79
C SER A 476 17.30 36.48 16.70
N THR A 477 17.21 35.77 15.59
CA THR A 477 16.38 36.17 14.44
C THR A 477 14.89 36.16 14.78
N LEU A 478 14.42 35.13 15.53
CA LEU A 478 13.01 35.04 15.95
C LEU A 478 12.61 36.19 16.88
N ILE A 479 13.50 36.60 17.82
CA ILE A 479 13.28 37.72 18.73
C ILE A 479 13.22 39.05 17.94
N GLU A 480 14.10 39.23 16.96
CA GLU A 480 14.10 40.40 16.09
C GLU A 480 12.84 40.44 15.19
N ALA A 481 12.43 39.28 14.64
CA ALA A 481 11.26 39.19 13.78
C ALA A 481 9.94 39.43 14.53
N ASN A 482 9.83 38.91 15.76
CA ASN A 482 8.60 39.07 16.56
C ASN A 482 8.91 39.21 18.07
N PRO A 483 9.25 40.39 18.55
CA PRO A 483 9.51 40.62 19.96
C PRO A 483 8.31 40.32 20.88
N GLU A 484 7.08 40.47 20.38
CA GLU A 484 5.86 40.23 21.16
C GLU A 484 5.59 38.74 21.41
N ALA A 485 6.04 37.87 20.48
CA ALA A 485 5.89 36.42 20.62
C ALA A 485 7.01 35.76 21.43
N THR A 486 8.04 36.50 21.85
CA THR A 486 9.24 35.96 22.51
C THR A 486 8.88 35.14 23.75
N ALA A 487 7.97 35.63 24.59
CA ALA A 487 7.55 34.92 25.80
C ALA A 487 6.79 33.60 25.47
N THR A 488 5.96 33.61 24.45
CA THR A 488 5.25 32.39 23.99
C THR A 488 6.22 31.37 23.43
N MET A 489 7.18 31.79 22.59
CA MET A 489 8.22 30.91 22.05
C MET A 489 9.04 30.26 23.17
N ALA A 490 9.47 31.06 24.15
CA ALA A 490 10.24 30.58 25.28
C ALA A 490 9.45 29.60 26.16
N ALA A 491 8.16 29.85 26.39
CA ALA A 491 7.28 28.95 27.13
C ALA A 491 7.16 27.57 26.43
N VAL A 492 6.89 27.56 25.12
CA VAL A 492 6.78 26.32 24.34
C VAL A 492 8.12 25.58 24.32
N LEU A 493 9.24 26.29 24.15
CA LEU A 493 10.58 25.69 24.23
C LEU A 493 10.89 25.12 25.61
N ALA A 494 10.46 25.80 26.69
CA ALA A 494 10.66 25.30 28.04
C ALA A 494 9.96 23.93 28.28
N GLU A 495 8.80 23.70 27.66
CA GLU A 495 8.11 22.42 27.72
C GLU A 495 8.76 21.35 26.85
N THR A 496 9.15 21.71 25.62
CA THR A 496 9.51 20.74 24.57
C THR A 496 11.02 20.52 24.47
N ALA A 497 11.82 21.57 24.65
CA ALA A 497 13.27 21.57 24.49
C ALA A 497 13.96 22.48 25.55
N PRO A 498 13.98 22.08 26.86
CA PRO A 498 14.44 22.94 27.94
C PRO A 498 15.84 23.57 27.74
N GLY A 499 16.77 22.80 27.14
CA GLY A 499 18.11 23.34 26.86
C GLY A 499 18.11 24.45 25.79
N ALA A 500 17.16 24.43 24.85
CA ALA A 500 16.98 25.51 23.87
C ALA A 500 16.30 26.73 24.52
N ALA A 501 15.40 26.52 25.48
CA ALA A 501 14.77 27.60 26.24
C ALA A 501 15.78 28.40 27.04
N ASP A 502 16.75 27.74 27.69
CA ASP A 502 17.85 28.42 28.41
C ASP A 502 18.72 29.24 27.46
N ASN A 503 19.05 28.74 26.27
CA ASN A 503 19.78 29.50 25.26
C ASN A 503 18.96 30.69 24.76
N MET A 504 17.65 30.51 24.55
CA MET A 504 16.75 31.60 24.16
C MET A 504 16.69 32.67 25.25
N MET A 505 16.62 32.29 26.53
CA MET A 505 16.63 33.23 27.65
C MET A 505 17.90 34.09 27.65
N ASN A 506 19.07 33.47 27.44
CA ASN A 506 20.34 34.22 27.37
C ASN A 506 20.34 35.19 26.18
N THR A 507 19.82 34.77 25.03
CA THR A 507 19.71 35.61 23.83
C THR A 507 18.74 36.79 24.07
N VAL A 508 17.58 36.55 24.71
CA VAL A 508 16.63 37.59 25.09
C VAL A 508 17.27 38.59 26.03
N ALA A 509 18.04 38.11 27.00
CA ALA A 509 18.76 38.95 27.96
C ALA A 509 19.74 39.96 27.29
N GLU A 510 20.38 39.52 26.21
CA GLU A 510 21.32 40.34 25.43
C GLU A 510 20.62 41.30 24.46
N ILE A 511 19.57 40.86 23.75
CA ILE A 511 18.93 41.63 22.67
C ILE A 511 17.80 42.53 23.20
N ASN A 512 16.93 41.97 24.07
CA ASN A 512 15.73 42.64 24.57
C ASN A 512 15.54 42.41 26.08
N PRO A 513 16.31 43.08 26.93
CA PRO A 513 16.22 42.92 28.40
C PRO A 513 14.83 43.19 28.98
N GLU A 514 14.03 44.07 28.34
CA GLU A 514 12.67 44.39 28.81
C GLU A 514 11.70 43.19 28.65
N ALA A 515 11.91 42.34 27.61
CA ALA A 515 11.15 41.14 27.41
C ALA A 515 11.58 40.01 28.36
N ALA A 516 12.77 40.07 28.93
CA ALA A 516 13.34 39.02 29.78
C ALA A 516 12.43 38.65 30.97
N LEU A 517 11.74 39.63 31.57
CA LEU A 517 10.82 39.39 32.69
C LEU A 517 9.60 38.55 32.29
N ALA A 518 9.01 38.91 31.14
CA ALA A 518 7.86 38.17 30.60
C ALA A 518 8.26 36.74 30.19
N VAL A 519 9.42 36.60 29.58
CA VAL A 519 10.00 35.30 29.18
C VAL A 519 10.27 34.44 30.41
N ALA A 520 10.92 34.98 31.43
CA ALA A 520 11.22 34.26 32.67
C ALA A 520 9.94 33.73 33.34
N GLY A 521 8.92 34.57 33.46
CA GLY A 521 7.62 34.15 34.00
C GLY A 521 6.96 33.04 33.19
N ALA A 522 6.91 33.22 31.87
CA ALA A 522 6.31 32.24 30.95
C ALA A 522 7.04 30.87 31.00
N MET A 523 8.38 30.87 31.07
CA MET A 523 9.17 29.64 31.20
C MET A 523 8.94 28.94 32.54
N ALA A 524 8.83 29.67 33.65
CA ALA A 524 8.57 29.10 34.99
C ALA A 524 7.17 28.52 35.09
N GLU A 525 6.17 29.09 34.40
CA GLU A 525 4.81 28.54 34.31
C GLU A 525 4.78 27.26 33.45
N ALA A 526 5.42 27.29 32.29
CA ALA A 526 5.40 26.20 31.33
C ALA A 526 6.19 24.96 31.79
N ASN A 527 7.41 25.17 32.36
CA ASN A 527 8.26 24.09 32.84
C ASN A 527 8.85 24.36 34.22
N PRO A 528 8.12 23.99 35.29
CA PRO A 528 8.59 24.14 36.65
C PRO A 528 9.95 23.50 36.93
N MET A 529 10.32 22.43 36.28
CA MET A 529 11.60 21.73 36.47
C MET A 529 12.80 22.49 35.89
N ALA A 530 12.60 23.36 34.94
CA ALA A 530 13.64 24.20 34.35
C ALA A 530 13.80 25.53 35.11
N ALA A 531 12.90 25.88 36.02
CA ALA A 531 12.85 27.18 36.66
C ALA A 531 14.13 27.55 37.44
N GLU A 532 14.78 26.59 38.11
CA GLU A 532 16.07 26.78 38.82
C GLU A 532 17.19 27.19 37.84
N GLY A 533 17.32 26.45 36.71
CA GLY A 533 18.33 26.71 35.67
C GLY A 533 18.13 28.06 35.03
N THR A 534 16.89 28.35 34.61
CA THR A 534 16.52 29.67 34.02
C THR A 534 16.79 30.82 34.98
N ALA A 535 16.43 30.66 36.26
CA ALA A 535 16.70 31.66 37.29
C ALA A 535 18.20 31.91 37.47
N GLY A 536 19.01 30.86 37.53
CA GLY A 536 20.46 30.97 37.59
C GLY A 536 21.07 31.68 36.39
N ALA A 537 20.63 31.34 35.17
CA ALA A 537 21.08 32.00 33.95
C ALA A 537 20.78 33.53 33.95
N ILE A 538 19.58 33.91 34.42
CA ILE A 538 19.19 35.32 34.55
C ILE A 538 20.09 36.05 35.60
N ALA A 539 20.36 35.43 36.72
CA ALA A 539 21.19 36.02 37.77
C ALA A 539 22.64 36.26 37.32
N ASP A 540 23.16 35.39 36.45
CA ASP A 540 24.49 35.53 35.86
C ASP A 540 24.55 36.58 34.74
N THR A 541 23.55 36.64 33.87
CA THR A 541 23.58 37.49 32.67
C THR A 541 22.98 38.88 32.89
N LEU A 542 21.95 39.00 33.75
CA LEU A 542 21.18 40.21 34.02
C LEU A 542 21.03 40.48 35.53
N PRO A 543 22.11 40.64 36.29
CA PRO A 543 22.00 40.79 37.73
C PRO A 543 21.14 41.98 38.17
N ASP A 544 21.08 43.06 37.37
CA ASP A 544 20.27 44.25 37.66
C ASP A 544 18.75 43.99 37.53
N LEU A 545 18.33 42.98 36.73
CA LEU A 545 16.93 42.61 36.54
C LEU A 545 16.56 41.29 37.25
N ALA A 546 17.52 40.65 37.88
CA ALA A 546 17.34 39.31 38.44
C ALA A 546 16.25 39.28 39.54
N ALA A 547 16.19 40.33 40.41
CA ALA A 547 15.16 40.42 41.43
C ALA A 547 13.75 40.54 40.83
N ASP A 548 13.58 41.40 39.81
CA ASP A 548 12.29 41.58 39.14
C ASP A 548 11.89 40.33 38.38
N ALA A 549 12.85 39.64 37.74
CA ALA A 549 12.62 38.36 37.07
C ALA A 549 12.21 37.25 38.05
N ALA A 550 12.89 37.17 39.19
CA ALA A 550 12.52 36.22 40.25
C ALA A 550 11.08 36.44 40.76
N GLY A 551 10.72 37.72 40.95
CA GLY A 551 9.35 38.10 41.31
C GLY A 551 8.34 37.69 40.25
N ALA A 552 8.63 37.96 38.97
CA ALA A 552 7.76 37.54 37.85
C ALA A 552 7.61 36.01 37.75
N MET A 553 8.71 35.27 37.88
CA MET A 553 8.70 33.80 37.90
C MET A 553 7.90 33.22 39.08
N ALA A 554 8.09 33.77 40.28
CA ALA A 554 7.37 33.36 41.48
C ALA A 554 5.87 33.70 41.41
N ALA A 555 5.50 34.83 40.80
CA ALA A 555 4.11 35.21 40.55
C ALA A 555 3.45 34.26 39.55
N ALA A 556 4.17 33.83 38.51
CA ALA A 556 3.68 32.90 37.49
C ALA A 556 3.52 31.46 38.05
N ASN A 557 4.48 31.03 38.90
CA ASN A 557 4.45 29.70 39.51
C ASN A 557 4.99 29.72 40.95
N PRO A 558 4.13 29.99 41.97
CA PRO A 558 4.53 30.01 43.36
C PRO A 558 5.06 28.68 43.92
N ASP A 559 4.65 27.57 43.34
CA ASP A 559 5.03 26.22 43.80
C ASP A 559 6.53 25.93 43.62
N VAL A 560 7.18 26.57 42.64
CA VAL A 560 8.63 26.45 42.38
C VAL A 560 9.44 27.65 42.85
N ALA A 561 8.85 28.53 43.65
CA ALA A 561 9.55 29.70 44.14
C ALA A 561 10.82 29.38 44.95
N GLY A 562 10.87 28.22 45.62
CA GLY A 562 12.05 27.74 46.31
C GLY A 562 13.21 27.41 45.37
N GLU A 563 12.94 26.74 44.27
CA GLU A 563 13.89 26.40 43.21
C GLU A 563 14.40 27.66 42.49
N ILE A 564 13.50 28.61 42.19
CA ILE A 564 13.86 29.91 41.61
C ILE A 564 14.81 30.65 42.52
N ALA A 565 14.47 30.77 43.80
CA ALA A 565 15.30 31.46 44.80
C ALA A 565 16.67 30.77 44.95
N ALA A 566 16.71 29.43 44.94
CA ALA A 566 17.95 28.67 45.00
C ALA A 566 18.83 28.90 43.75
N GLY A 567 18.26 28.84 42.54
CA GLY A 567 18.98 29.08 41.28
C GLY A 567 19.61 30.49 41.26
N MET A 568 18.81 31.51 41.56
CA MET A 568 19.29 32.91 41.62
C MET A 568 20.41 33.10 42.66
N ALA A 569 20.21 32.61 43.90
CA ALA A 569 21.17 32.74 44.98
C ALA A 569 22.44 31.91 44.79
N ALA A 570 22.37 30.77 44.11
CA ALA A 570 23.53 29.95 43.78
C ALA A 570 24.41 30.63 42.72
N ALA A 571 23.80 31.22 41.71
CA ALA A 571 24.49 31.91 40.62
C ALA A 571 25.09 33.23 41.12
N ASN A 572 24.31 34.04 41.88
CA ASN A 572 24.76 35.31 42.40
C ASN A 572 24.28 35.54 43.86
N PRO A 573 25.05 35.11 44.86
CA PRO A 573 24.68 35.28 46.27
C PRO A 573 24.49 36.72 46.74
N GLU A 574 25.12 37.71 46.08
CA GLU A 574 25.05 39.13 46.48
C GLU A 574 23.66 39.73 46.29
N ILE A 575 22.85 39.17 45.34
CA ILE A 575 21.50 39.65 45.04
C ILE A 575 20.42 38.89 45.84
N ALA A 576 20.78 37.90 46.64
CA ALA A 576 19.83 37.04 47.35
C ALA A 576 18.79 37.79 48.19
N GLY A 577 19.18 38.94 48.78
CA GLY A 577 18.25 39.78 49.53
C GLY A 577 17.22 40.49 48.67
N ASP A 578 17.65 41.04 47.54
CA ASP A 578 16.76 41.72 46.60
C ASP A 578 15.82 40.71 45.92
N VAL A 579 16.32 39.52 45.54
CA VAL A 579 15.54 38.41 45.04
C VAL A 579 14.46 37.97 46.04
N ALA A 580 14.85 37.76 47.30
CA ALA A 580 13.90 37.39 48.34
C ALA A 580 12.79 38.44 48.51
N GLY A 581 13.15 39.72 48.52
CA GLY A 581 12.19 40.80 48.64
C GLY A 581 11.17 40.81 47.48
N ALA A 582 11.65 40.79 46.23
CA ALA A 582 10.80 40.80 45.06
C ALA A 582 9.88 39.55 44.97
N MET A 583 10.40 38.37 45.30
CA MET A 583 9.61 37.14 45.33
C MET A 583 8.56 37.13 46.44
N MET A 584 8.89 37.66 47.62
CA MET A 584 7.92 37.79 48.73
C MET A 584 6.82 38.80 48.42
N ASP A 585 7.11 39.87 47.69
CA ASP A 585 6.09 40.83 47.23
C ASP A 585 5.16 40.19 46.18
N ALA A 586 5.70 39.31 45.33
CA ALA A 586 4.97 38.67 44.24
C ALA A 586 4.19 37.42 44.67
N ALA A 587 4.78 36.57 45.55
CA ALA A 587 4.21 35.28 46.00
C ALA A 587 4.45 35.06 47.52
N PRO A 588 3.82 35.85 48.40
CA PRO A 588 4.07 35.77 49.84
C PRO A 588 3.70 34.39 50.45
N GLU A 589 2.78 33.67 49.86
CA GLU A 589 2.40 32.27 50.26
C GLU A 589 3.56 31.29 50.07
N ALA A 590 4.54 31.58 49.25
CA ALA A 590 5.74 30.75 49.00
C ALA A 590 6.89 31.05 49.98
N ALA A 591 6.67 31.87 51.02
CA ALA A 591 7.68 32.35 51.97
C ALA A 591 8.60 31.24 52.49
N GLN A 592 8.06 30.09 52.86
CA GLN A 592 8.84 28.96 53.34
C GLN A 592 9.77 28.39 52.26
N GLY A 593 9.28 28.22 51.04
CA GLY A 593 10.05 27.71 49.89
C GLY A 593 11.17 28.66 49.53
N ILE A 594 10.87 29.97 49.38
CA ILE A 594 11.83 31.03 49.07
C ILE A 594 12.95 31.06 50.13
N ALA A 595 12.59 31.05 51.40
CA ALA A 595 13.55 31.06 52.51
C ALA A 595 14.45 29.81 52.49
N GLN A 596 13.87 28.62 52.25
CA GLN A 596 14.60 27.37 52.15
C GLN A 596 15.59 27.38 50.97
N GLY A 597 15.15 27.83 49.80
CA GLY A 597 15.97 27.90 48.59
C GLY A 597 17.22 28.77 48.81
N ILE A 598 17.01 29.97 49.34
CA ILE A 598 18.13 30.89 49.63
C ILE A 598 19.08 30.33 50.67
N ALA A 599 18.57 29.78 51.80
CA ALA A 599 19.42 29.23 52.83
C ALA A 599 20.26 28.03 52.36
N SER A 600 19.70 27.22 51.46
CA SER A 600 20.42 26.09 50.87
C SER A 600 21.51 26.52 49.90
N ALA A 601 21.27 27.57 49.10
CA ALA A 601 22.15 28.00 48.01
C ALA A 601 23.18 29.07 48.45
N ALA A 602 22.78 29.97 49.34
CA ALA A 602 23.61 31.06 49.85
C ALA A 602 23.64 31.12 51.40
N PRO A 603 24.19 30.09 52.05
CA PRO A 603 24.16 29.99 53.52
C PRO A 603 24.81 31.18 54.23
N ASP A 604 25.87 31.78 53.65
CA ASP A 604 26.57 32.95 54.22
C ASP A 604 25.70 34.21 54.26
N GLN A 605 24.65 34.30 53.43
CA GLN A 605 23.70 35.40 53.35
C GLN A 605 22.40 35.10 54.13
N ALA A 606 22.16 33.87 54.51
CA ALA A 606 20.89 33.38 55.01
C ALA A 606 20.37 34.17 56.23
N ALA A 607 21.22 34.52 57.19
CA ALA A 607 20.83 35.28 58.37
C ALA A 607 20.41 36.73 58.04
N ASP A 608 21.13 37.40 57.16
CA ASP A 608 20.83 38.77 56.77
C ASP A 608 19.55 38.84 55.93
N VAL A 609 19.39 37.90 54.97
CA VAL A 609 18.20 37.81 54.14
C VAL A 609 16.96 37.44 54.97
N ALA A 610 17.08 36.50 55.90
CA ALA A 610 15.97 36.11 56.82
C ALA A 610 15.50 37.29 57.66
N GLY A 611 16.45 38.11 58.15
CA GLY A 611 16.14 39.35 58.90
C GLY A 611 15.35 40.34 58.06
N ALA A 612 15.81 40.59 56.82
CA ALA A 612 15.14 41.50 55.88
C ALA A 612 13.73 40.97 55.46
N MET A 613 13.58 39.67 55.17
CA MET A 613 12.29 39.05 54.86
C MET A 613 11.30 39.20 56.03
N ALA A 614 11.73 38.93 57.28
CA ALA A 614 10.89 39.04 58.48
C ALA A 614 10.54 40.48 58.82
N GLU A 615 11.37 41.45 58.54
CA GLU A 615 11.07 42.87 58.69
C GLU A 615 10.03 43.35 57.69
N ALA A 616 10.18 42.94 56.42
CA ALA A 616 9.26 43.28 55.33
C ALA A 616 7.89 42.59 55.48
N ASN A 617 7.86 41.30 55.86
CA ASN A 617 6.66 40.46 55.91
C ASN A 617 6.50 39.75 57.26
N PRO A 618 6.12 40.48 58.33
CA PRO A 618 6.06 39.95 59.68
C PRO A 618 5.10 38.77 59.89
N GLU A 619 4.03 38.74 59.11
CA GLU A 619 3.01 37.70 59.18
C GLU A 619 3.54 36.33 58.69
N PHE A 620 4.61 36.27 57.94
CA PHE A 620 5.25 35.04 57.43
C PHE A 620 6.51 34.67 58.22
N ALA A 621 6.81 35.36 59.36
CA ALA A 621 8.05 35.14 60.09
C ALA A 621 8.26 33.66 60.53
N GLY A 622 7.20 32.95 60.89
CA GLY A 622 7.29 31.53 61.20
C GLY A 622 7.62 30.64 60.00
N ASP A 623 7.03 30.94 58.86
CA ASP A 623 7.28 30.20 57.61
C ASP A 623 8.71 30.47 57.08
N ILE A 624 9.16 31.73 57.16
CA ILE A 624 10.52 32.13 56.84
C ILE A 624 11.53 31.41 57.75
N ALA A 625 11.32 31.41 59.08
CA ALA A 625 12.21 30.75 60.00
C ALA A 625 12.26 29.22 59.76
N GLY A 626 11.10 28.62 59.50
CA GLY A 626 10.99 27.18 59.16
C GLY A 626 11.72 26.83 57.88
N GLY A 627 11.55 27.63 56.82
CA GLY A 627 12.23 27.45 55.53
C GLY A 627 13.75 27.61 55.66
N MET A 628 14.21 28.67 56.28
CA MET A 628 15.65 28.93 56.51
C MET A 628 16.29 27.80 57.31
N ALA A 629 15.65 27.34 58.39
CA ALA A 629 16.17 26.23 59.20
C ALA A 629 16.15 24.88 58.47
N ALA A 630 15.23 24.69 57.51
CA ALA A 630 15.19 23.53 56.66
C ALA A 630 16.30 23.56 55.60
N GLY A 631 16.61 24.73 55.04
CA GLY A 631 17.67 24.94 54.07
C GLY A 631 19.08 24.85 54.67
N ASP A 632 19.32 25.52 55.80
CA ASP A 632 20.58 25.43 56.55
C ASP A 632 20.35 25.17 58.06
N PRO A 633 20.21 23.92 58.49
CA PRO A 633 20.05 23.59 59.89
C PRO A 633 21.25 24.01 60.77
N GLY A 634 22.41 24.18 60.20
CA GLY A 634 23.64 24.56 60.92
C GLY A 634 23.61 26.00 61.40
N GLN A 635 22.97 26.89 60.73
CA GLN A 635 22.84 28.32 61.01
C GLN A 635 21.49 28.70 61.64
N ALA A 636 20.60 27.76 61.92
CA ALA A 636 19.24 28.02 62.37
C ALA A 636 19.19 28.97 63.60
N ALA A 637 20.13 28.87 64.53
CA ALA A 637 20.18 29.73 65.71
C ALA A 637 20.60 31.17 65.42
N ASP A 638 21.53 31.36 64.47
CA ASP A 638 22.01 32.68 64.04
C ASP A 638 20.93 33.37 63.20
N ILE A 639 20.25 32.63 62.33
CA ILE A 639 19.11 33.05 61.54
C ILE A 639 17.96 33.51 62.45
N ALA A 640 17.54 32.70 63.41
CA ALA A 640 16.49 33.07 64.34
C ALA A 640 16.84 34.31 65.17
N THR A 641 18.12 34.45 65.49
CA THR A 641 18.61 35.65 66.22
C THR A 641 18.54 36.91 65.36
N ALA A 642 18.92 36.83 64.10
CA ALA A 642 18.85 37.92 63.12
C ALA A 642 17.38 38.33 62.88
N MET A 643 16.49 37.36 62.63
CA MET A 643 15.06 37.60 62.44
C MET A 643 14.39 38.25 63.67
N ALA A 644 14.67 37.77 64.90
CA ALA A 644 14.13 38.33 66.11
C ALA A 644 14.69 39.76 66.42
N ALA A 645 15.89 40.03 65.96
CA ALA A 645 16.48 41.37 66.05
C ALA A 645 15.85 42.36 65.05
N ALA A 646 15.55 41.87 63.82
CA ALA A 646 14.90 42.66 62.79
C ALA A 646 13.43 42.93 63.09
N ASN A 647 12.73 41.89 63.61
CA ASN A 647 11.30 41.98 64.00
C ASN A 647 11.05 41.41 65.40
N PRO A 648 11.23 42.26 66.46
CA PRO A 648 10.99 41.79 67.85
C PRO A 648 9.55 41.39 68.17
N ASP A 649 8.57 41.90 67.44
CA ASP A 649 7.15 41.60 67.67
C ASP A 649 6.78 40.21 67.18
N ALA A 650 7.48 39.67 66.17
CA ALA A 650 7.33 38.34 65.63
C ALA A 650 8.23 37.28 66.32
N ALA A 651 9.02 37.65 67.32
CA ALA A 651 9.97 36.76 68.01
C ALA A 651 9.32 35.51 68.69
N GLY A 652 8.00 35.50 68.86
CA GLY A 652 7.27 34.36 69.39
C GLY A 652 6.84 33.33 68.33
N GLU A 653 6.92 33.69 67.05
CA GLU A 653 6.61 32.85 65.88
C GLU A 653 7.87 32.28 65.19
N ILE A 654 9.02 32.94 65.43
CA ILE A 654 10.36 32.52 65.02
C ILE A 654 10.89 31.41 65.96
#